data_1f2bc0973e8a3b52d7a099cef7f51a1a
#
_entry.id   1f2bc0973e8a3b52d7a099cef7f51a1a
#
_cell.length_a   1.000
_cell.length_b   1.000
_cell.length_c   1.000
_cell.angle_alpha   90.00
_cell.angle_beta   90.00
_cell.angle_gamma   90.00
#
_symmetry.space_group_name_H-M   'P 1'
#
loop_
_entity.id
_entity.type
_entity.pdbx_description
1 polymer ?
#
loop_
_entity_poly.entity_id
_entity_poly.type
_entity_poly.pdbx_seq_one_letter_code
_entity_poly.pdbx_strand_id
1 'polypeptide(L)'
;NVPGFGFATLGPEFWKSAGIDGDKVGPQAGFIDQSVAPVYPGQADWRAFDGDWYNYNPLNWLSSPQKRWNGTVHGKLNLPDFSIFQETKVFTEVMYSNIKSQMRIAPQPLAPLAFYSKAAPYSPDNYYNKTYGPKFATSYEANTDGEGGYDLVGGEYVVNADDEGAFDIVRTLDANGETMEIKDWRRRIVERLGRFDDRDVHNYRVLVGLEGEFGDSGWNWDLTYHYGKNDSAATAKGYFNLAKVAQQVGPTYTDDAGVLKCGVDKDTTIPSACVPLNIFGVNSVTDEMIAYSSDNATVGGLNEQEVTSVNFNGPIAEYDGGTVYMAVGYESRTEYGETLQDSLIIQGLLTDRSGLNTSGAYSLEEVYAEIIVPIYERAELQFATRSSDYSSFGTNTTSEFGFEVFATDTFTLRGSYSEAYRAPSTPALYGGQYTTFPEVTDPCAQAGKGTGETDAEYAARLATLPGCASVGKGYINEQDQSNELAGGNPALQPETAVSSTLGFVFQPTDGLDLTIDFWQVDIEETISTYGPQVLLDQCAQTGLPVYCGKIERYDTPPELKNYIKLITNLNANVGEQSYNGVDLYINYDHPDTINGWNMSLGSLVAYTAKYEETILGVATDYAGTQVETKFGLIPNIRANGFMTWSKDIYSIEYAIRYIGPAEEENYGGTMWDVDSVMYHDIRASFDFDPLTLTFGVNNLFNTEPPFVDTAFNGNTSIENYDVMGSFGYLRLTLRF
;
A
#
# COMPACT_ATOMS: atom_id res chain seq x y z
N ASN A 1 3.59 -14.77 -25.90
CA ASN A 1 2.92 -14.18 -27.04
C ASN A 1 3.74 -14.46 -28.31
N VAL A 2 3.08 -14.89 -29.36
CA VAL A 2 3.67 -15.09 -30.68
C VAL A 2 2.84 -14.24 -31.66
N PRO A 3 3.46 -13.33 -32.42
CA PRO A 3 2.75 -12.48 -33.36
C PRO A 3 1.86 -13.31 -34.32
N GLY A 4 0.60 -12.90 -34.50
CA GLY A 4 -0.41 -13.60 -35.29
C GLY A 4 -1.06 -14.82 -34.63
N PHE A 5 -0.77 -15.10 -33.35
CA PHE A 5 -1.44 -16.15 -32.58
C PHE A 5 -1.92 -15.68 -31.20
N GLY A 6 -1.21 -14.76 -30.57
CA GLY A 6 -1.46 -14.38 -29.18
C GLY A 6 -0.70 -15.26 -28.18
N PHE A 7 -1.36 -15.66 -27.08
CA PHE A 7 -0.76 -16.50 -26.04
C PHE A 7 -1.07 -17.97 -26.24
N ALA A 8 -0.05 -18.83 -26.14
CA ALA A 8 -0.20 -20.27 -26.00
C ALA A 8 0.03 -20.69 -24.55
N THR A 9 -0.76 -21.64 -24.04
CA THR A 9 -0.70 -22.20 -22.70
C THR A 9 -0.73 -23.73 -22.73
N LEU A 10 -0.36 -24.36 -21.61
CA LEU A 10 -0.51 -25.81 -21.42
C LEU A 10 -1.93 -26.12 -20.95
N GLY A 11 -2.58 -27.05 -21.62
CA GLY A 11 -3.97 -27.42 -21.35
C GLY A 11 -4.15 -28.19 -20.03
N PRO A 12 -5.40 -28.32 -19.53
CA PRO A 12 -5.73 -29.00 -18.27
C PRO A 12 -5.25 -30.45 -18.20
N GLU A 13 -5.31 -31.17 -19.32
CA GLU A 13 -4.89 -32.58 -19.39
C GLU A 13 -3.39 -32.74 -19.15
N PHE A 14 -2.55 -31.78 -19.56
CA PHE A 14 -1.14 -31.78 -19.21
C PHE A 14 -0.94 -31.69 -17.69
N TRP A 15 -1.64 -30.80 -17.02
CA TRP A 15 -1.53 -30.63 -15.57
C TRP A 15 -1.98 -31.89 -14.80
N LYS A 16 -3.05 -32.55 -15.25
CA LYS A 16 -3.49 -33.84 -14.70
C LYS A 16 -2.44 -34.91 -14.88
N SER A 17 -1.81 -35.02 -16.06
CA SER A 17 -0.75 -35.99 -16.33
C SER A 17 0.48 -35.77 -15.45
N ALA A 18 0.72 -34.53 -15.03
CA ALA A 18 1.78 -34.16 -14.09
C ALA A 18 1.39 -34.34 -12.61
N GLY A 19 0.21 -34.92 -12.32
CA GLY A 19 -0.27 -35.14 -10.96
C GLY A 19 -0.86 -33.91 -10.29
N ILE A 20 -1.18 -32.88 -11.08
CA ILE A 20 -1.80 -31.63 -10.60
C ILE A 20 -3.28 -31.68 -11.00
N ASP A 21 -4.18 -31.46 -10.03
CA ASP A 21 -5.62 -31.45 -10.29
C ASP A 21 -5.99 -30.25 -11.18
N GLY A 22 -6.19 -30.54 -12.48
CA GLY A 22 -6.48 -29.55 -13.50
C GLY A 22 -7.95 -29.17 -13.63
N ASP A 23 -8.86 -29.75 -12.80
CA ASP A 23 -10.29 -29.41 -12.84
C ASP A 23 -10.62 -28.11 -12.10
N LYS A 24 -9.66 -27.57 -11.35
CA LYS A 24 -9.72 -26.24 -10.76
C LYS A 24 -8.79 -25.33 -11.56
N VAL A 25 -9.31 -24.22 -12.00
CA VAL A 25 -8.66 -23.23 -12.85
C VAL A 25 -7.19 -23.00 -12.45
N GLY A 26 -6.26 -23.38 -13.31
CA GLY A 26 -4.83 -23.32 -13.10
C GLY A 26 -4.24 -24.42 -12.19
N PRO A 27 -2.91 -24.55 -12.14
CA PRO A 27 -2.26 -25.47 -11.22
C PRO A 27 -2.66 -25.12 -9.79
N GLN A 28 -3.04 -26.14 -9.02
CA GLN A 28 -3.48 -25.94 -7.64
C GLN A 28 -2.48 -25.12 -6.85
N ALA A 29 -3.01 -24.24 -6.04
CA ALA A 29 -2.30 -23.46 -5.07
C ALA A 29 -1.37 -24.33 -4.22
N GLY A 30 -0.08 -24.08 -4.27
CA GLY A 30 0.91 -24.79 -3.52
C GLY A 30 2.25 -24.87 -4.26
N PHE A 31 3.30 -25.18 -3.52
CA PHE A 31 4.56 -25.56 -4.14
C PHE A 31 4.40 -26.92 -4.80
N ILE A 32 4.87 -27.04 -6.03
CA ILE A 32 4.97 -28.34 -6.70
C ILE A 32 6.02 -29.18 -5.93
N ASP A 33 5.68 -30.42 -5.64
CA ASP A 33 6.61 -31.32 -4.97
C ASP A 33 7.88 -31.53 -5.81
N GLN A 34 9.00 -31.08 -5.31
CA GLN A 34 10.30 -31.14 -5.98
C GLN A 34 10.86 -32.57 -6.08
N SER A 35 10.31 -33.54 -5.34
CA SER A 35 10.70 -34.96 -5.44
C SER A 35 10.11 -35.63 -6.69
N VAL A 36 9.10 -35.02 -7.31
CA VAL A 36 8.51 -35.51 -8.55
C VAL A 36 9.45 -35.24 -9.72
N ALA A 37 9.70 -36.25 -10.54
CA ALA A 37 10.51 -36.11 -11.74
C ALA A 37 9.94 -35.03 -12.66
N PRO A 38 10.79 -34.27 -13.40
CA PRO A 38 10.30 -33.28 -14.36
C PRO A 38 9.37 -33.88 -15.41
N VAL A 39 8.23 -33.21 -15.64
CA VAL A 39 7.26 -33.57 -16.68
C VAL A 39 7.30 -32.49 -17.77
N TYR A 40 7.54 -32.89 -18.99
CA TYR A 40 7.67 -31.98 -20.13
C TYR A 40 6.50 -32.10 -21.11
N PRO A 41 6.01 -30.98 -21.67
CA PRO A 41 4.90 -31.02 -22.61
C PRO A 41 5.30 -31.60 -23.97
N GLY A 42 4.36 -32.34 -24.59
CA GLY A 42 4.36 -32.62 -26.04
C GLY A 42 3.66 -31.48 -26.79
N GLN A 43 3.72 -31.52 -28.13
CA GLN A 43 3.08 -30.48 -28.95
C GLN A 43 1.55 -30.47 -28.81
N ALA A 44 0.92 -31.62 -28.56
CA ALA A 44 -0.53 -31.75 -28.36
C ALA A 44 -1.04 -31.14 -27.04
N ASP A 45 -0.12 -30.82 -26.10
CA ASP A 45 -0.49 -30.24 -24.79
C ASP A 45 -0.69 -28.71 -24.89
N TRP A 46 -0.23 -28.08 -25.97
CA TRP A 46 -0.36 -26.64 -26.18
C TRP A 46 -1.71 -26.27 -26.77
N ARG A 47 -2.32 -25.21 -26.22
CA ARG A 47 -3.57 -24.60 -26.72
C ARG A 47 -3.50 -23.07 -26.64
N ALA A 48 -4.47 -22.39 -27.25
CA ALA A 48 -4.66 -20.96 -27.04
C ALA A 48 -5.01 -20.68 -25.57
N PHE A 49 -4.53 -19.55 -25.05
CA PHE A 49 -4.86 -19.12 -23.69
C PHE A 49 -6.35 -18.77 -23.57
N ASP A 50 -6.98 -19.26 -22.52
CA ASP A 50 -8.40 -19.08 -22.23
C ASP A 50 -8.61 -18.80 -20.71
N GLY A 51 -7.93 -17.78 -20.19
CA GLY A 51 -8.10 -17.34 -18.80
C GLY A 51 -7.49 -18.25 -17.72
N ASP A 52 -6.52 -19.09 -18.09
CA ASP A 52 -5.87 -20.04 -17.14
C ASP A 52 -4.86 -19.36 -16.22
N TRP A 53 -5.32 -18.66 -15.22
CA TRP A 53 -4.45 -17.99 -14.24
C TRP A 53 -4.05 -18.93 -13.11
N TYR A 54 -2.80 -18.79 -12.65
CA TYR A 54 -2.31 -19.52 -11.49
C TYR A 54 -2.79 -18.86 -10.18
N ASN A 55 -3.48 -19.61 -9.31
CA ASN A 55 -3.81 -19.15 -7.96
C ASN A 55 -2.62 -19.28 -7.02
N TYR A 56 -1.99 -18.16 -6.67
CA TYR A 56 -0.83 -18.08 -5.79
C TYR A 56 -1.15 -17.67 -4.33
N ASN A 57 -2.40 -17.33 -4.03
CA ASN A 57 -2.83 -16.85 -2.71
C ASN A 57 -2.42 -17.77 -1.55
N PRO A 58 -2.57 -19.11 -1.65
CA PRO A 58 -2.14 -20.00 -0.58
C PRO A 58 -0.63 -20.04 -0.31
N LEU A 59 0.19 -19.41 -1.13
CA LEU A 59 1.63 -19.29 -0.93
C LEU A 59 2.03 -18.06 -0.12
N ASN A 60 1.12 -17.10 0.04
CA ASN A 60 1.34 -15.89 0.84
C ASN A 60 1.19 -16.22 2.33
N TRP A 61 2.02 -15.61 3.16
CA TRP A 61 1.83 -15.68 4.61
C TRP A 61 0.82 -14.61 5.05
N LEU A 62 -0.22 -15.02 5.76
CA LEU A 62 -1.16 -14.11 6.43
C LEU A 62 -0.53 -13.44 7.66
N SER A 63 0.41 -14.12 8.31
CA SER A 63 1.10 -13.60 9.49
C SER A 63 2.59 -13.87 9.37
N SER A 64 3.39 -12.84 9.58
CA SER A 64 4.85 -12.91 9.50
C SER A 64 5.47 -13.26 10.86
N PRO A 65 6.45 -14.18 10.92
CA PRO A 65 7.19 -14.42 12.16
C PRO A 65 7.94 -13.15 12.56
N GLN A 66 7.84 -12.80 13.84
CA GLN A 66 8.46 -11.61 14.39
C GLN A 66 9.20 -11.94 15.69
N LYS A 67 10.40 -11.36 15.86
CA LYS A 67 11.15 -11.35 17.11
C LYS A 67 11.36 -9.90 17.52
N ARG A 68 10.96 -9.56 18.76
CA ARG A 68 11.08 -8.20 19.29
C ARG A 68 11.81 -8.22 20.63
N TRP A 69 12.73 -7.26 20.78
CA TRP A 69 13.40 -6.96 22.04
C TRP A 69 13.16 -5.48 22.34
N ASN A 70 12.68 -5.20 23.55
CA ASN A 70 12.49 -3.82 24.02
C ASN A 70 13.18 -3.70 25.38
N GLY A 71 13.87 -2.60 25.58
CA GLY A 71 14.44 -2.19 26.86
C GLY A 71 14.19 -0.72 27.08
N THR A 72 13.67 -0.38 28.25
CA THR A 72 13.41 1.01 28.63
C THR A 72 13.97 1.26 30.04
N VAL A 73 14.67 2.37 30.19
CA VAL A 73 15.19 2.83 31.47
C VAL A 73 14.68 4.22 31.73
N HIS A 74 14.04 4.42 32.87
CA HIS A 74 13.61 5.73 33.36
C HIS A 74 14.43 6.11 34.58
N GLY A 75 14.90 7.32 34.61
CA GLY A 75 15.60 7.91 35.75
C GLY A 75 14.93 9.20 36.20
N LYS A 76 14.80 9.41 37.50
CA LYS A 76 14.34 10.70 38.09
C LYS A 76 15.17 11.03 39.30
N LEU A 77 15.67 12.25 39.35
CA LEU A 77 16.49 12.76 40.45
C LEU A 77 15.94 14.13 40.91
N ASN A 78 15.55 14.22 42.16
CA ASN A 78 15.17 15.51 42.76
C ASN A 78 16.44 16.32 43.07
N LEU A 79 16.45 17.55 42.64
CA LEU A 79 17.51 18.50 42.94
C LEU A 79 17.12 19.35 44.17
N PRO A 80 18.07 19.86 44.94
CA PRO A 80 17.78 20.87 45.96
C PRO A 80 17.17 22.12 45.34
N ASP A 81 16.25 22.75 46.06
CA ASP A 81 15.70 24.04 45.67
C ASP A 81 16.78 25.08 45.49
N PHE A 82 16.67 25.84 44.42
CA PHE A 82 17.63 26.87 44.07
C PHE A 82 16.92 28.18 43.69
N SER A 83 16.97 29.17 44.60
CA SER A 83 16.37 30.49 44.39
C SER A 83 14.85 30.38 44.07
N ILE A 84 14.46 30.79 42.86
CA ILE A 84 13.05 30.74 42.39
C ILE A 84 12.68 29.41 41.83
N PHE A 85 13.62 28.49 41.59
CA PHE A 85 13.36 27.13 41.06
C PHE A 85 13.16 26.16 42.22
N GLN A 86 11.94 25.71 42.41
CA GLN A 86 11.56 24.77 43.46
C GLN A 86 11.08 23.45 42.84
N GLU A 87 11.08 22.42 43.63
CA GLU A 87 10.73 21.05 43.21
C GLU A 87 11.40 20.58 41.90
N THR A 88 12.61 21.11 41.68
CA THR A 88 13.36 20.85 40.45
C THR A 88 13.74 19.37 40.36
N LYS A 89 13.46 18.75 39.22
CA LYS A 89 13.74 17.35 38.95
C LYS A 89 14.46 17.22 37.61
N VAL A 90 15.51 16.39 37.58
CA VAL A 90 16.08 15.87 36.35
C VAL A 90 15.38 14.57 36.04
N PHE A 91 14.93 14.39 34.81
CA PHE A 91 14.41 13.10 34.36
C PHE A 91 15.08 12.67 33.06
N THR A 92 15.14 11.36 32.85
CA THR A 92 15.69 10.78 31.64
C THR A 92 14.95 9.52 31.28
N GLU A 93 14.83 9.32 29.98
CA GLU A 93 14.33 8.08 29.41
C GLU A 93 15.28 7.59 28.33
N VAL A 94 15.66 6.34 28.39
CA VAL A 94 16.43 5.68 27.35
C VAL A 94 15.66 4.44 26.89
N MET A 95 15.35 4.38 25.61
CA MET A 95 14.66 3.26 25.02
C MET A 95 15.46 2.67 23.86
N TYR A 96 15.49 1.36 23.83
CA TYR A 96 16.00 0.58 22.70
C TYR A 96 14.99 -0.49 22.31
N SER A 97 14.75 -0.63 21.01
CA SER A 97 13.93 -1.71 20.46
C SER A 97 14.60 -2.29 19.22
N ASN A 98 14.62 -3.61 19.12
CA ASN A 98 14.98 -4.32 17.90
C ASN A 98 13.84 -5.23 17.47
N ILE A 99 13.46 -5.13 16.18
CA ILE A 99 12.40 -5.93 15.58
C ILE A 99 12.97 -6.63 14.37
N LYS A 100 12.97 -7.97 14.41
CA LYS A 100 13.29 -8.82 13.25
C LYS A 100 12.04 -9.50 12.77
N SER A 101 11.75 -9.35 11.49
CA SER A 101 10.60 -10.00 10.85
C SER A 101 10.98 -10.55 9.48
N GLN A 102 10.24 -11.55 9.04
CA GLN A 102 10.35 -12.09 7.70
C GLN A 102 8.97 -12.12 7.09
N MET A 103 8.82 -11.53 5.93
CA MET A 103 7.61 -11.63 5.12
C MET A 103 7.85 -12.62 3.98
N ARG A 104 6.85 -13.45 3.69
CA ARG A 104 6.85 -14.33 2.52
C ARG A 104 5.67 -14.01 1.64
N ILE A 105 5.95 -13.79 0.36
CA ILE A 105 4.95 -13.64 -0.68
C ILE A 105 5.18 -14.71 -1.77
N ALA A 106 4.20 -14.84 -2.64
CA ALA A 106 4.21 -15.83 -3.72
C ALA A 106 5.53 -15.79 -4.53
N PRO A 107 5.97 -16.92 -5.09
CA PRO A 107 7.15 -16.97 -5.94
C PRO A 107 7.08 -15.95 -7.06
N GLN A 108 8.24 -15.42 -7.44
CA GLN A 108 8.35 -14.38 -8.46
C GLN A 108 7.74 -14.81 -9.80
N PRO A 109 6.82 -14.05 -10.39
CA PRO A 109 6.44 -14.22 -11.78
C PRO A 109 7.57 -13.68 -12.67
N LEU A 110 8.13 -14.51 -13.51
CA LEU A 110 9.01 -14.06 -14.59
C LEU A 110 8.15 -13.70 -15.81
N ALA A 111 8.05 -12.42 -16.08
CA ALA A 111 7.35 -11.85 -17.23
C ALA A 111 8.12 -10.60 -17.70
N PRO A 112 9.32 -10.76 -18.30
CA PRO A 112 10.25 -9.65 -18.52
C PRO A 112 9.65 -8.50 -19.34
N LEU A 113 8.90 -8.79 -20.36
CA LEU A 113 8.28 -7.76 -21.21
C LEU A 113 7.03 -7.18 -20.54
N ALA A 114 6.09 -8.03 -20.12
CA ALA A 114 4.79 -7.59 -19.62
C ALA A 114 4.88 -6.80 -18.32
N PHE A 115 5.70 -7.26 -17.35
CA PHE A 115 5.75 -6.63 -16.02
C PHE A 115 6.92 -5.66 -15.83
N TYR A 116 8.01 -5.82 -16.59
CA TYR A 116 9.24 -5.05 -16.33
C TYR A 116 9.69 -4.22 -17.51
N SER A 117 8.94 -4.22 -18.62
CA SER A 117 9.30 -3.53 -19.87
C SER A 117 10.73 -3.81 -20.35
N LYS A 118 11.22 -5.03 -20.06
CA LYS A 118 12.56 -5.48 -20.45
C LYS A 118 12.45 -6.55 -21.54
N ALA A 119 12.98 -6.27 -22.70
CA ALA A 119 13.04 -7.25 -23.78
C ALA A 119 13.95 -8.43 -23.37
N ALA A 120 13.35 -9.58 -23.15
CA ALA A 120 14.04 -10.85 -22.94
C ALA A 120 13.31 -11.95 -23.73
N PRO A 121 13.26 -11.84 -25.07
CA PRO A 121 12.52 -12.80 -25.89
C PRO A 121 13.14 -14.20 -25.75
N TYR A 122 12.29 -15.20 -25.67
CA TYR A 122 12.75 -16.58 -25.65
C TYR A 122 13.15 -17.02 -27.05
N SER A 123 14.44 -17.25 -27.22
CA SER A 123 15.05 -17.49 -28.54
C SER A 123 14.50 -18.75 -29.20
N PRO A 124 14.22 -18.72 -30.52
CA PRO A 124 13.93 -19.92 -31.30
C PRO A 124 15.13 -20.87 -31.35
N ASP A 125 16.35 -20.34 -31.14
CA ASP A 125 17.59 -21.12 -31.09
C ASP A 125 17.94 -21.66 -29.70
N ASN A 126 17.07 -21.44 -28.71
CA ASN A 126 17.20 -22.09 -27.43
C ASN A 126 16.76 -23.55 -27.50
N TYR A 127 17.58 -24.45 -26.94
CA TYR A 127 17.31 -25.90 -26.91
C TYR A 127 15.93 -26.25 -26.35
N TYR A 128 15.54 -25.60 -25.26
CA TYR A 128 14.26 -25.90 -24.60
C TYR A 128 13.06 -25.42 -25.43
N ASN A 129 13.17 -24.27 -26.12
CA ASN A 129 12.13 -23.82 -27.02
C ASN A 129 12.00 -24.76 -28.22
N LYS A 130 13.12 -25.17 -28.81
CA LYS A 130 13.13 -26.17 -29.91
C LYS A 130 12.50 -27.51 -29.50
N THR A 131 12.74 -27.94 -28.28
CA THR A 131 12.36 -29.28 -27.80
C THR A 131 10.95 -29.32 -27.24
N TYR A 132 10.57 -28.35 -26.40
CA TYR A 132 9.34 -28.35 -25.61
C TYR A 132 8.41 -27.17 -25.90
N GLY A 133 8.89 -26.11 -26.53
CA GLY A 133 8.09 -24.93 -26.87
C GLY A 133 7.02 -25.23 -27.91
N PRO A 134 5.96 -24.41 -28.00
CA PRO A 134 4.93 -24.56 -29.01
C PRO A 134 5.50 -24.31 -30.41
N LYS A 135 4.99 -25.06 -31.39
CA LYS A 135 5.33 -24.91 -32.80
C LYS A 135 4.14 -24.41 -33.58
N PHE A 136 4.40 -23.67 -34.65
CA PHE A 136 3.39 -22.98 -35.42
C PHE A 136 3.54 -23.22 -36.92
N ALA A 137 2.43 -23.47 -37.58
CA ALA A 137 2.31 -23.28 -39.03
C ALA A 137 1.95 -21.81 -39.29
N THR A 138 2.63 -21.19 -40.28
CA THR A 138 2.36 -19.82 -40.69
C THR A 138 1.59 -19.81 -41.99
N SER A 139 0.50 -19.05 -42.07
CA SER A 139 -0.27 -18.78 -43.28
C SER A 139 -0.49 -17.28 -43.42
N TYR A 140 -0.88 -16.85 -44.58
CA TYR A 140 -1.21 -15.47 -44.89
C TYR A 140 -2.65 -15.41 -45.39
N GLU A 141 -3.47 -14.63 -44.76
CA GLU A 141 -4.87 -14.43 -45.10
C GLU A 141 -5.06 -13.02 -45.66
N ALA A 142 -6.09 -12.80 -46.48
CA ALA A 142 -6.38 -11.47 -47.00
C ALA A 142 -6.66 -10.50 -45.87
N ASN A 143 -5.95 -9.41 -45.82
CA ASN A 143 -6.16 -8.33 -44.85
C ASN A 143 -7.54 -7.74 -45.12
N THR A 144 -8.43 -7.79 -44.13
CA THR A 144 -9.80 -7.30 -44.22
C THR A 144 -10.04 -6.07 -43.36
N ASP A 145 -9.08 -5.67 -42.52
CA ASP A 145 -9.23 -4.54 -41.61
C ASP A 145 -8.35 -3.32 -41.99
N GLY A 146 -7.44 -3.48 -42.95
CA GLY A 146 -6.63 -2.39 -43.49
C GLY A 146 -5.52 -1.94 -42.55
N GLU A 147 -5.19 -2.75 -41.52
CA GLU A 147 -4.16 -2.44 -40.54
C GLU A 147 -3.03 -3.45 -40.55
N GLY A 148 -1.82 -2.95 -40.65
CA GLY A 148 -0.62 -3.78 -40.70
C GLY A 148 -0.64 -4.71 -41.92
N GLY A 149 0.36 -5.48 -42.15
CA GLY A 149 0.23 -6.53 -43.08
C GLY A 149 1.41 -6.74 -44.00
N TYR A 150 1.25 -7.67 -44.95
CA TYR A 150 2.27 -8.12 -45.88
C TYR A 150 1.78 -7.95 -47.30
N ASP A 151 2.63 -7.48 -48.18
CA ASP A 151 2.42 -7.52 -49.65
C ASP A 151 3.11 -8.72 -50.26
N LEU A 152 2.49 -9.30 -51.26
CA LEU A 152 3.10 -10.38 -52.04
C LEU A 152 3.95 -9.78 -53.16
N VAL A 153 5.28 -9.73 -52.96
CA VAL A 153 6.23 -9.16 -53.93
C VAL A 153 7.14 -10.26 -54.45
N GLY A 154 7.04 -10.51 -55.76
CA GLY A 154 7.87 -11.55 -56.40
C GLY A 154 7.65 -12.98 -55.95
N GLY A 155 6.52 -13.26 -55.27
CA GLY A 155 6.17 -14.57 -54.72
C GLY A 155 6.55 -14.72 -53.24
N GLU A 156 7.06 -13.68 -52.60
CA GLU A 156 7.41 -13.63 -51.19
C GLU A 156 6.53 -12.61 -50.47
N TYR A 157 6.10 -12.91 -49.22
CA TYR A 157 5.35 -11.99 -48.37
C TYR A 157 6.33 -11.07 -47.65
N VAL A 158 6.24 -9.77 -47.92
CA VAL A 158 7.11 -8.72 -47.38
C VAL A 158 6.26 -7.78 -46.51
N VAL A 159 6.77 -7.39 -45.34
CA VAL A 159 6.12 -6.41 -44.48
C VAL A 159 5.88 -5.13 -45.24
N ASN A 160 4.67 -4.63 -45.30
CA ASN A 160 4.35 -3.34 -45.89
C ASN A 160 4.74 -2.25 -44.90
N ALA A 161 5.61 -1.31 -45.33
CA ALA A 161 6.08 -0.22 -44.47
C ALA A 161 5.01 0.85 -44.17
N ASP A 162 3.94 0.87 -44.94
CA ASP A 162 2.85 1.85 -44.83
C ASP A 162 1.62 1.28 -44.10
N ASP A 163 1.75 0.08 -43.48
CA ASP A 163 0.71 -0.63 -42.72
C ASP A 163 -0.61 -0.92 -43.49
N GLU A 164 -0.58 -0.89 -44.83
CA GLU A 164 -1.71 -1.20 -45.72
C GLU A 164 -1.49 -2.47 -46.54
N GLY A 165 -0.80 -3.47 -45.97
CA GLY A 165 -0.49 -4.73 -46.67
C GLY A 165 -1.75 -5.53 -47.00
N ALA A 166 -1.74 -6.23 -48.14
CA ALA A 166 -2.88 -6.98 -48.63
C ALA A 166 -3.16 -8.30 -47.85
N PHE A 167 -2.26 -8.70 -46.97
CA PHE A 167 -2.32 -9.98 -46.27
C PHE A 167 -1.87 -9.85 -44.81
N ASP A 168 -2.62 -10.50 -43.91
CA ASP A 168 -2.27 -10.68 -42.51
C ASP A 168 -1.50 -11.97 -42.30
N ILE A 169 -0.60 -11.97 -41.32
CA ILE A 169 0.04 -13.18 -40.86
C ILE A 169 -0.85 -13.91 -39.87
N VAL A 170 -1.18 -15.16 -40.16
CA VAL A 170 -1.94 -16.04 -39.27
C VAL A 170 -1.10 -17.23 -38.89
N ARG A 171 -1.05 -17.54 -37.57
CA ARG A 171 -0.32 -18.68 -37.02
C ARG A 171 -1.26 -19.60 -36.30
N THR A 172 -1.08 -20.89 -36.53
CA THR A 172 -1.86 -21.96 -35.87
C THR A 172 -0.90 -22.93 -35.20
N LEU A 173 -1.28 -23.46 -34.03
CA LEU A 173 -0.50 -24.54 -33.40
C LEU A 173 -0.42 -25.75 -34.29
N ASP A 174 0.80 -26.21 -34.64
CA ASP A 174 1.06 -27.36 -35.49
C ASP A 174 2.31 -28.11 -35.02
N ALA A 175 2.18 -29.37 -34.68
CA ALA A 175 3.28 -30.21 -34.24
C ALA A 175 4.42 -30.36 -35.26
N ASN A 176 4.14 -30.17 -36.56
CA ASN A 176 5.13 -30.18 -37.64
C ASN A 176 5.59 -28.76 -38.05
N GLY A 177 5.07 -27.76 -37.35
CA GLY A 177 5.42 -26.36 -37.62
C GLY A 177 6.80 -25.96 -37.13
N GLU A 178 7.10 -24.68 -37.22
CA GLU A 178 8.39 -24.10 -36.85
C GLU A 178 8.41 -23.61 -35.40
N THR A 179 9.58 -23.62 -34.76
CA THR A 179 9.81 -22.98 -33.49
C THR A 179 9.97 -21.48 -33.71
N MET A 180 9.16 -20.68 -33.02
CA MET A 180 9.17 -19.23 -33.16
C MET A 180 9.86 -18.58 -31.95
N GLU A 181 10.30 -17.32 -32.13
CA GLU A 181 10.64 -16.46 -31.01
C GLU A 181 9.39 -16.16 -30.18
N ILE A 182 9.49 -16.34 -28.85
CA ILE A 182 8.41 -15.99 -27.95
C ILE A 182 8.75 -14.62 -27.33
N LYS A 183 8.14 -13.55 -27.83
CA LYS A 183 8.46 -12.16 -27.43
C LYS A 183 8.01 -11.87 -26.01
N ASP A 184 6.82 -12.27 -25.63
CA ASP A 184 6.28 -12.17 -24.27
C ASP A 184 5.96 -13.57 -23.74
N TRP A 185 6.61 -13.92 -22.64
CA TRP A 185 6.40 -15.17 -21.95
C TRP A 185 6.26 -14.92 -20.45
N ARG A 186 5.47 -15.75 -19.80
CA ARG A 186 5.16 -15.61 -18.37
C ARG A 186 5.32 -16.96 -17.70
N ARG A 187 6.10 -17.01 -16.62
CA ARG A 187 6.34 -18.21 -15.84
C ARG A 187 6.49 -17.87 -14.35
N ARG A 188 5.63 -18.43 -13.51
CA ARG A 188 5.81 -18.37 -12.05
C ARG A 188 6.67 -19.57 -11.61
N ILE A 189 7.73 -19.30 -10.87
CA ILE A 189 8.71 -20.32 -10.45
C ILE A 189 8.26 -20.94 -9.13
N VAL A 190 7.16 -21.70 -9.17
CA VAL A 190 6.51 -22.27 -7.98
C VAL A 190 7.20 -23.49 -7.42
N GLU A 191 8.12 -24.10 -8.20
CA GLU A 191 8.84 -25.29 -7.81
C GLU A 191 9.93 -25.05 -6.76
N ARG A 192 10.51 -23.87 -6.72
CA ARG A 192 11.80 -23.65 -6.03
C ARG A 192 11.80 -22.53 -5.00
N LEU A 193 11.35 -21.34 -5.32
CA LEU A 193 11.54 -20.15 -4.50
C LEU A 193 10.26 -19.43 -4.15
N GLY A 194 10.07 -19.16 -2.83
CA GLY A 194 9.27 -18.03 -2.39
C GLY A 194 10.08 -16.73 -2.47
N ARG A 195 9.40 -15.60 -2.55
CA ARG A 195 10.00 -14.29 -2.29
C ARG A 195 9.94 -14.02 -0.79
N PHE A 196 11.06 -13.58 -0.24
CA PHE A 196 11.17 -13.23 1.17
C PHE A 196 11.74 -11.83 1.30
N ASP A 197 11.18 -11.07 2.25
CA ASP A 197 11.77 -9.82 2.74
C ASP A 197 12.14 -10.03 4.22
N ASP A 198 13.44 -10.13 4.50
CA ASP A 198 13.96 -10.17 5.85
C ASP A 198 14.20 -8.74 6.32
N ARG A 199 13.57 -8.34 7.41
CA ARG A 199 13.68 -7.00 7.98
C ARG A 199 14.32 -7.04 9.35
N ASP A 200 15.23 -6.10 9.58
CA ASP A 200 15.86 -5.83 10.87
C ASP A 200 15.76 -4.33 11.17
N VAL A 201 15.02 -3.98 12.20
CA VAL A 201 14.70 -2.59 12.55
C VAL A 201 15.17 -2.30 13.96
N HIS A 202 15.97 -1.25 14.13
CA HIS A 202 16.46 -0.76 15.41
C HIS A 202 15.88 0.61 15.69
N ASN A 203 15.33 0.78 16.89
CA ASN A 203 14.86 2.09 17.36
C ASN A 203 15.64 2.45 18.62
N TYR A 204 16.11 3.68 18.65
CA TYR A 204 16.81 4.30 19.79
C TYR A 204 16.08 5.58 20.15
N ARG A 205 15.89 5.83 21.43
CA ARG A 205 15.41 7.11 21.95
C ARG A 205 16.13 7.44 23.23
N VAL A 206 16.60 8.67 23.31
CA VAL A 206 17.15 9.26 24.54
C VAL A 206 16.42 10.58 24.78
N LEU A 207 15.85 10.71 25.96
CA LEU A 207 15.22 11.95 26.43
C LEU A 207 15.86 12.33 27.75
N VAL A 208 16.23 13.61 27.89
CA VAL A 208 16.70 14.23 29.13
C VAL A 208 15.92 15.51 29.32
N GLY A 209 15.41 15.73 30.52
CA GLY A 209 14.66 16.94 30.85
C GLY A 209 14.88 17.42 32.25
N LEU A 210 14.53 18.67 32.43
CA LEU A 210 14.39 19.37 33.70
C LEU A 210 12.92 19.78 33.83
N GLU A 211 12.35 19.63 34.98
CA GLU A 211 11.01 20.15 35.33
C GLU A 211 11.04 20.76 36.71
N GLY A 212 10.17 21.72 36.99
CA GLY A 212 10.07 22.31 38.30
C GLY A 212 8.99 23.40 38.40
N GLU A 213 8.94 24.06 39.55
CA GLU A 213 8.00 25.13 39.84
C GLU A 213 8.73 26.44 40.07
N PHE A 214 8.08 27.60 39.85
CA PHE A 214 8.60 28.94 40.17
C PHE A 214 8.07 29.39 41.52
N GLY A 215 8.78 29.02 42.61
CA GLY A 215 8.43 29.38 43.96
C GLY A 215 6.96 28.99 44.29
N ASP A 216 6.29 29.88 45.02
CA ASP A 216 4.87 29.71 45.38
C ASP A 216 3.90 30.28 44.31
N SER A 217 4.36 30.50 43.07
CA SER A 217 3.57 31.18 42.03
C SER A 217 2.51 30.30 41.38
N GLY A 218 2.57 28.97 41.53
CA GLY A 218 1.75 28.01 40.84
C GLY A 218 2.14 27.82 39.37
N TRP A 219 3.23 28.42 38.92
CA TRP A 219 3.76 28.24 37.57
C TRP A 219 4.74 27.06 37.52
N ASN A 220 4.50 26.15 36.60
CA ASN A 220 5.38 25.03 36.27
C ASN A 220 6.20 25.37 35.03
N TRP A 221 7.36 24.77 34.93
CA TRP A 221 8.21 24.85 33.76
C TRP A 221 8.85 23.49 33.45
N ASP A 222 9.10 23.23 32.16
CA ASP A 222 9.96 22.14 31.75
C ASP A 222 10.88 22.57 30.59
N LEU A 223 12.03 21.91 30.54
CA LEU A 223 12.99 21.97 29.44
C LEU A 223 13.34 20.53 29.07
N THR A 224 13.11 20.14 27.80
CA THR A 224 13.43 18.80 27.33
C THR A 224 14.31 18.84 26.11
N TYR A 225 15.17 17.84 26.02
CA TYR A 225 15.87 17.47 24.79
C TYR A 225 15.65 16.01 24.53
N HIS A 226 15.24 15.66 23.31
CA HIS A 226 15.21 14.28 22.93
C HIS A 226 15.84 14.03 21.55
N TYR A 227 16.47 12.87 21.43
CA TYR A 227 16.99 12.32 20.19
C TYR A 227 16.36 10.97 19.94
N GLY A 228 15.80 10.80 18.74
CA GLY A 228 15.21 9.56 18.23
C GLY A 228 15.90 9.12 16.96
N LYS A 229 16.13 7.82 16.83
CA LYS A 229 16.69 7.21 15.62
C LYS A 229 16.01 5.89 15.32
N ASN A 230 15.57 5.72 14.06
CA ASN A 230 15.15 4.46 13.49
C ASN A 230 16.13 4.06 12.39
N ASP A 231 16.73 2.89 12.51
CA ASP A 231 17.70 2.33 11.56
C ASP A 231 17.18 0.97 11.11
N SER A 232 17.02 0.77 9.81
CA SER A 232 16.41 -0.43 9.27
C SER A 232 17.16 -0.97 8.07
N ALA A 233 17.16 -2.29 7.93
CA ALA A 233 17.63 -2.99 6.74
C ALA A 233 16.58 -4.02 6.30
N ALA A 234 16.25 -4.02 5.02
CA ALA A 234 15.38 -5.01 4.40
C ALA A 234 16.13 -5.74 3.30
N THR A 235 16.27 -7.07 3.42
CA THR A 235 16.93 -7.89 2.41
C THR A 235 15.89 -8.69 1.64
N ALA A 236 15.73 -8.34 0.36
CA ALA A 236 14.88 -9.02 -0.61
C ALA A 236 15.59 -10.27 -1.14
N LYS A 237 14.91 -11.43 -1.11
CA LYS A 237 15.41 -12.73 -1.57
C LYS A 237 14.38 -13.39 -2.50
N GLY A 238 14.86 -14.18 -3.47
CA GLY A 238 13.99 -14.86 -4.43
C GLY A 238 13.52 -13.97 -5.58
N TYR A 239 14.23 -12.88 -5.84
CA TYR A 239 14.06 -12.00 -6.98
C TYR A 239 15.08 -12.32 -8.07
N PHE A 240 14.79 -11.96 -9.32
CA PHE A 240 15.60 -12.33 -10.46
C PHE A 240 16.23 -11.09 -11.12
N ASN A 241 17.47 -11.25 -11.54
CA ASN A 241 18.19 -10.28 -12.36
C ASN A 241 17.80 -10.45 -13.83
N LEU A 242 17.07 -9.47 -14.35
CA LEU A 242 16.49 -9.50 -15.69
C LEU A 242 17.56 -9.59 -16.80
N ALA A 243 18.74 -9.00 -16.59
CA ALA A 243 19.84 -9.13 -17.56
C ALA A 243 20.39 -10.56 -17.62
N LYS A 244 20.48 -11.25 -16.47
CA LYS A 244 20.88 -12.66 -16.42
C LYS A 244 19.79 -13.58 -17.00
N VAL A 245 18.51 -13.28 -16.72
CA VAL A 245 17.37 -14.00 -17.32
C VAL A 245 17.41 -13.88 -18.85
N ALA A 246 17.66 -12.70 -19.39
CA ALA A 246 17.78 -12.51 -20.84
C ALA A 246 18.90 -13.37 -21.47
N GLN A 247 20.02 -13.55 -20.75
CA GLN A 247 21.08 -14.46 -21.19
C GLN A 247 20.65 -15.93 -21.20
N GLN A 248 19.87 -16.35 -20.18
CA GLN A 248 19.41 -17.73 -20.03
C GLN A 248 18.38 -18.16 -21.08
N VAL A 249 17.54 -17.23 -21.53
CA VAL A 249 16.49 -17.50 -22.54
C VAL A 249 16.98 -17.27 -23.99
N GLY A 250 18.17 -16.72 -24.14
CA GLY A 250 18.83 -16.54 -25.41
C GLY A 250 19.18 -17.85 -26.16
N PRO A 251 19.90 -17.81 -27.27
CA PRO A 251 20.38 -18.99 -28.00
C PRO A 251 21.22 -19.90 -27.13
N THR A 252 21.26 -21.20 -27.46
CA THR A 252 22.07 -22.19 -26.74
C THR A 252 22.86 -23.05 -27.68
N TYR A 253 24.02 -23.55 -27.21
CA TYR A 253 24.82 -24.56 -27.90
C TYR A 253 25.24 -25.68 -26.95
N THR A 254 25.65 -26.79 -27.48
CA THR A 254 26.21 -27.93 -26.69
C THR A 254 27.73 -27.90 -26.83
N ASP A 255 28.45 -27.89 -25.70
CA ASP A 255 29.91 -27.92 -25.68
C ASP A 255 30.48 -29.31 -26.04
N ASP A 256 31.83 -29.41 -26.15
CA ASP A 256 32.50 -30.66 -26.49
C ASP A 256 32.32 -31.78 -25.44
N ALA A 257 31.88 -31.45 -24.25
CA ALA A 257 31.53 -32.39 -23.17
C ALA A 257 30.05 -32.81 -23.17
N GLY A 258 29.25 -32.30 -24.12
CA GLY A 258 27.85 -32.59 -24.22
C GLY A 258 26.97 -31.74 -23.25
N VAL A 259 27.53 -30.66 -22.66
CA VAL A 259 26.81 -29.79 -21.72
C VAL A 259 26.20 -28.64 -22.48
N LEU A 260 24.90 -28.38 -22.21
CA LEU A 260 24.14 -27.26 -22.75
C LEU A 260 24.62 -25.93 -22.14
N LYS A 261 24.93 -24.94 -22.97
CA LYS A 261 25.47 -23.63 -22.61
C LYS A 261 24.65 -22.50 -23.25
N CYS A 262 24.63 -21.33 -22.59
CA CYS A 262 24.08 -20.11 -23.16
C CYS A 262 25.00 -19.55 -24.24
N GLY A 263 24.42 -19.02 -25.32
CA GLY A 263 25.12 -18.40 -26.42
C GLY A 263 24.93 -19.15 -27.74
N VAL A 264 25.42 -18.56 -28.84
CA VAL A 264 25.38 -19.17 -30.19
C VAL A 264 26.50 -20.20 -30.37
N ASP A 265 27.64 -19.99 -29.71
CA ASP A 265 28.80 -20.85 -29.72
C ASP A 265 29.72 -20.57 -28.52
N LYS A 266 30.87 -21.26 -28.47
CA LYS A 266 31.88 -21.12 -27.42
C LYS A 266 32.57 -19.74 -27.35
N ASP A 267 32.49 -18.96 -28.42
CA ASP A 267 33.15 -17.65 -28.54
C ASP A 267 32.19 -16.50 -28.14
N THR A 268 30.95 -16.86 -27.77
CA THR A 268 29.96 -15.90 -27.28
C THR A 268 30.36 -15.31 -25.90
N THR A 269 30.27 -13.99 -25.76
CA THR A 269 30.66 -13.24 -24.55
C THR A 269 29.61 -13.34 -23.40
N ILE A 270 29.09 -14.52 -23.13
CA ILE A 270 28.20 -14.79 -22.00
C ILE A 270 29.02 -15.46 -20.90
N PRO A 271 28.78 -15.11 -19.58
CA PRO A 271 29.50 -15.74 -18.50
C PRO A 271 29.38 -17.26 -18.54
N SER A 272 30.50 -17.99 -18.38
CA SER A 272 30.52 -19.45 -18.42
C SER A 272 29.68 -20.14 -17.36
N ALA A 273 29.29 -19.40 -16.31
CA ALA A 273 28.35 -19.84 -15.27
C ALA A 273 26.88 -19.81 -15.70
N CYS A 274 26.55 -19.23 -16.86
CA CYS A 274 25.17 -19.18 -17.35
C CYS A 274 24.65 -20.59 -17.62
N VAL A 275 23.49 -20.90 -17.04
CA VAL A 275 22.72 -22.12 -17.23
C VAL A 275 21.44 -21.78 -17.96
N PRO A 276 21.17 -22.31 -19.18
CA PRO A 276 19.95 -22.01 -19.91
C PRO A 276 18.70 -22.31 -19.09
N LEU A 277 17.70 -21.40 -19.09
CA LEU A 277 16.48 -21.52 -18.31
C LEU A 277 15.43 -22.33 -19.08
N ASN A 278 14.87 -23.38 -18.48
CA ASN A 278 13.74 -24.12 -19.02
C ASN A 278 12.44 -23.67 -18.37
N ILE A 279 11.59 -22.96 -19.10
CA ILE A 279 10.27 -22.51 -18.61
C ILE A 279 9.14 -23.48 -18.95
N PHE A 280 9.41 -24.56 -19.67
CA PHE A 280 8.41 -25.48 -20.22
C PHE A 280 8.28 -26.73 -19.34
N GLY A 281 7.11 -26.94 -18.75
CA GLY A 281 6.80 -28.13 -17.97
C GLY A 281 6.82 -27.93 -16.46
N VAL A 282 6.54 -29.01 -15.74
CA VAL A 282 6.54 -29.08 -14.28
C VAL A 282 7.90 -29.56 -13.77
N ASN A 283 8.41 -28.97 -12.70
CA ASN A 283 9.76 -29.24 -12.16
C ASN A 283 10.91 -29.08 -13.19
N SER A 284 10.67 -28.30 -14.25
CA SER A 284 11.65 -28.07 -15.32
C SER A 284 12.74 -27.08 -14.95
N VAL A 285 12.48 -26.21 -13.95
CA VAL A 285 13.44 -25.21 -13.48
C VAL A 285 14.30 -25.82 -12.37
N THR A 286 15.61 -25.86 -12.56
CA THR A 286 16.58 -26.43 -11.62
C THR A 286 17.14 -25.38 -10.67
N ASP A 287 17.75 -25.83 -9.57
CA ASP A 287 18.41 -24.95 -8.60
C ASP A 287 19.58 -24.17 -9.24
N GLU A 288 20.31 -24.77 -10.19
CA GLU A 288 21.40 -24.12 -10.91
C GLU A 288 20.91 -23.00 -11.85
N MET A 289 19.76 -23.22 -12.50
CA MET A 289 19.11 -22.18 -13.33
C MET A 289 18.76 -20.98 -12.50
N ILE A 290 18.17 -21.19 -11.32
CA ILE A 290 17.80 -20.15 -10.37
C ILE A 290 19.04 -19.48 -9.78
N ALA A 291 20.01 -20.25 -9.32
CA ALA A 291 21.22 -19.72 -8.68
C ALA A 291 22.00 -18.77 -9.58
N TYR A 292 21.91 -18.94 -10.90
CA TYR A 292 22.55 -18.02 -11.84
C TYR A 292 21.87 -16.65 -11.87
N SER A 293 20.55 -16.61 -11.91
CA SER A 293 19.79 -15.35 -12.14
C SER A 293 19.11 -14.78 -10.91
N SER A 294 19.04 -15.52 -9.78
CA SER A 294 18.49 -14.99 -8.53
C SER A 294 19.54 -14.18 -7.79
N ASP A 295 19.27 -12.90 -7.57
CA ASP A 295 20.11 -12.02 -6.77
C ASP A 295 19.34 -11.52 -5.54
N ASN A 296 20.05 -11.32 -4.44
CA ASN A 296 19.53 -10.64 -3.25
C ASN A 296 19.82 -9.14 -3.36
N ALA A 297 18.94 -8.32 -2.83
CA ALA A 297 19.15 -6.88 -2.75
C ALA A 297 18.81 -6.38 -1.36
N THR A 298 19.53 -5.39 -0.88
CA THR A 298 19.29 -4.79 0.44
C THR A 298 18.90 -3.33 0.31
N VAL A 299 17.85 -2.95 1.02
CA VAL A 299 17.40 -1.56 1.18
C VAL A 299 17.66 -1.14 2.62
N GLY A 300 18.44 -0.07 2.82
CA GLY A 300 18.65 0.58 4.11
C GLY A 300 17.67 1.72 4.30
N GLY A 301 17.19 1.91 5.52
CA GLY A 301 16.35 3.05 5.90
C GLY A 301 16.84 3.68 7.19
N LEU A 302 16.88 5.00 7.24
CA LEU A 302 17.27 5.78 8.39
C LEU A 302 16.28 6.93 8.58
N ASN A 303 15.78 7.10 9.82
CA ASN A 303 15.07 8.29 10.23
C ASN A 303 15.69 8.78 11.54
N GLU A 304 15.96 10.07 11.63
CA GLU A 304 16.48 10.72 12.83
C GLU A 304 15.63 11.96 13.16
N GLN A 305 15.44 12.19 14.46
CA GLN A 305 14.70 13.34 14.99
C GLN A 305 15.44 13.90 16.19
N GLU A 306 15.63 15.21 16.20
CA GLU A 306 16.11 15.97 17.36
C GLU A 306 15.07 17.00 17.75
N VAL A 307 14.72 17.08 19.04
CA VAL A 307 13.75 18.04 19.54
C VAL A 307 14.29 18.69 20.82
N THR A 308 14.18 20.02 20.89
CA THR A 308 14.34 20.78 22.12
C THR A 308 13.05 21.54 22.38
N SER A 309 12.48 21.42 23.56
CA SER A 309 11.28 22.16 23.95
C SER A 309 11.42 22.83 25.31
N VAL A 310 10.75 23.96 25.45
CA VAL A 310 10.64 24.73 26.71
C VAL A 310 9.17 25.11 26.89
N ASN A 311 8.57 24.72 28.00
CA ASN A 311 7.19 24.99 28.30
C ASN A 311 7.01 25.66 29.65
N PHE A 312 6.00 26.50 29.75
CA PHE A 312 5.58 27.16 30.97
C PHE A 312 4.09 27.12 31.08
N ASN A 313 3.55 26.75 32.23
CA ASN A 313 2.10 26.75 32.47
C ASN A 313 1.79 27.19 33.91
N GLY A 314 0.69 27.91 34.07
CA GLY A 314 0.28 28.37 35.40
C GLY A 314 -0.89 29.34 35.40
N PRO A 315 -1.34 29.76 36.59
CA PRO A 315 -2.44 30.72 36.75
C PRO A 315 -1.98 32.12 36.33
N ILE A 316 -2.82 32.86 35.61
CA ILE A 316 -2.57 34.25 35.21
C ILE A 316 -3.52 35.25 35.86
N ALA A 317 -4.72 34.81 36.26
CA ALA A 317 -5.68 35.65 36.94
C ALA A 317 -6.65 34.80 37.76
N GLU A 318 -7.10 35.36 38.90
CA GLU A 318 -8.18 34.85 39.70
C GLU A 318 -9.33 35.86 39.72
N TYR A 319 -10.56 35.37 39.58
CA TYR A 319 -11.77 36.19 39.63
C TYR A 319 -12.95 35.36 40.16
N ASP A 320 -14.13 35.96 40.33
CA ASP A 320 -15.27 35.27 40.87
C ASP A 320 -15.74 34.04 40.08
N GLY A 321 -15.29 33.96 38.81
CA GLY A 321 -15.59 32.83 37.91
C GLY A 321 -14.63 31.66 38.02
N GLY A 322 -13.50 31.81 38.70
CA GLY A 322 -12.45 30.81 38.85
C GLY A 322 -11.08 31.30 38.49
N THR A 323 -10.12 30.41 38.34
CA THR A 323 -8.73 30.72 38.01
C THR A 323 -8.48 30.52 36.49
N VAL A 324 -8.03 31.57 35.83
CA VAL A 324 -7.61 31.52 34.43
C VAL A 324 -6.20 30.93 34.35
N TYR A 325 -6.04 29.86 33.55
CA TYR A 325 -4.76 29.23 33.31
C TYR A 325 -4.25 29.53 31.89
N MET A 326 -2.93 29.60 31.79
CA MET A 326 -2.23 29.79 30.52
C MET A 326 -1.08 28.81 30.39
N ALA A 327 -0.87 28.29 29.16
CA ALA A 327 0.34 27.60 28.78
C ALA A 327 1.00 28.31 27.60
N VAL A 328 2.32 28.38 27.61
CA VAL A 328 3.14 28.89 26.48
C VAL A 328 4.35 28.01 26.32
N GLY A 329 4.78 27.84 25.08
CA GLY A 329 5.94 27.01 24.80
C GLY A 329 6.65 27.37 23.51
N TYR A 330 7.89 26.89 23.45
CA TYR A 330 8.73 26.93 22.25
C TYR A 330 9.27 25.53 21.98
N GLU A 331 9.29 25.14 20.70
CA GLU A 331 9.91 23.91 20.23
C GLU A 331 10.83 24.19 19.03
N SER A 332 12.00 23.58 19.01
CA SER A 332 12.85 23.47 17.82
C SER A 332 13.05 22.01 17.49
N ARG A 333 12.78 21.64 16.23
CA ARG A 333 12.86 20.25 15.77
C ARG A 333 13.59 20.15 14.45
N THR A 334 14.36 19.08 14.30
CA THR A 334 14.99 18.68 13.04
C THR A 334 14.61 17.24 12.72
N GLU A 335 14.21 17.01 11.49
CA GLU A 335 13.86 15.69 10.95
C GLU A 335 14.81 15.35 9.80
N TYR A 336 15.34 14.14 9.81
CA TYR A 336 16.15 13.59 8.72
C TYR A 336 15.58 12.23 8.30
N GLY A 337 15.50 11.99 7.00
CA GLY A 337 15.10 10.70 6.43
C GLY A 337 15.99 10.28 5.28
N GLU A 338 16.37 9.01 5.24
CA GLU A 338 17.16 8.43 4.18
C GLU A 338 16.67 7.02 3.85
N THR A 339 16.65 6.69 2.55
CA THR A 339 16.49 5.33 2.03
C THR A 339 17.56 5.07 0.99
N LEU A 340 18.38 4.05 1.23
CA LEU A 340 19.46 3.63 0.33
C LEU A 340 19.06 2.34 -0.38
N GLN A 341 18.96 2.40 -1.70
CA GLN A 341 18.63 1.28 -2.55
C GLN A 341 19.87 0.52 -3.00
N ASP A 342 19.74 -0.80 -3.15
CA ASP A 342 20.77 -1.62 -3.80
C ASP A 342 21.00 -1.18 -5.26
N SER A 343 22.21 -1.34 -5.77
CA SER A 343 22.57 -0.98 -7.13
C SER A 343 21.75 -1.70 -8.20
N LEU A 344 21.32 -2.94 -7.96
CA LEU A 344 20.43 -3.69 -8.86
C LEU A 344 19.04 -3.07 -8.95
N ILE A 345 18.54 -2.52 -7.85
CA ILE A 345 17.26 -1.81 -7.78
C ILE A 345 17.37 -0.49 -8.55
N ILE A 346 18.42 0.30 -8.28
CA ILE A 346 18.68 1.60 -8.96
C ILE A 346 18.77 1.42 -10.46
N GLN A 347 19.40 0.35 -10.93
CA GLN A 347 19.56 0.05 -12.36
C GLN A 347 18.30 -0.58 -12.99
N GLY A 348 17.25 -0.86 -12.19
CA GLY A 348 16.04 -1.55 -12.66
C GLY A 348 16.32 -2.93 -13.21
N LEU A 349 17.32 -3.62 -12.67
CA LEU A 349 17.71 -4.97 -13.10
C LEU A 349 17.03 -6.07 -12.26
N LEU A 350 16.45 -5.74 -11.14
CA LEU A 350 15.78 -6.71 -10.28
C LEU A 350 14.28 -6.72 -10.55
N THR A 351 13.68 -7.91 -10.60
CA THR A 351 12.22 -8.05 -10.73
C THR A 351 11.49 -7.39 -9.57
N ASP A 352 10.32 -6.77 -9.80
CA ASP A 352 9.46 -6.09 -8.83
C ASP A 352 10.16 -5.04 -7.94
N ARG A 353 11.37 -4.62 -8.28
CA ARG A 353 12.15 -3.66 -7.49
C ARG A 353 12.77 -2.62 -8.40
N SER A 354 12.27 -1.41 -8.30
CA SER A 354 12.87 -0.23 -8.93
C SER A 354 12.77 0.94 -7.97
N GLY A 355 13.70 1.86 -8.01
CA GLY A 355 13.68 3.04 -7.17
C GLY A 355 15.05 3.71 -7.07
N LEU A 356 15.04 4.96 -6.67
CA LEU A 356 16.25 5.74 -6.39
C LEU A 356 16.40 5.96 -4.87
N ASN A 357 17.59 6.37 -4.48
CA ASN A 357 17.84 6.79 -3.11
C ASN A 357 16.97 7.99 -2.74
N THR A 358 16.52 8.00 -1.51
CA THR A 358 15.86 9.15 -0.87
C THR A 358 16.82 9.70 0.19
N SER A 359 16.98 11.00 0.29
CA SER A 359 17.68 11.64 1.42
C SER A 359 17.23 13.09 1.54
N GLY A 360 16.87 13.50 2.73
CA GLY A 360 16.49 14.88 2.98
C GLY A 360 16.26 15.18 4.46
N ALA A 361 16.31 16.46 4.77
CA ALA A 361 16.06 16.97 6.10
C ALA A 361 15.23 18.26 6.03
N TYR A 362 14.49 18.52 7.08
CA TYR A 362 13.90 19.83 7.33
C TYR A 362 13.98 20.15 8.82
N SER A 363 13.95 21.44 9.14
CA SER A 363 13.85 21.94 10.51
C SER A 363 12.63 22.82 10.66
N LEU A 364 12.18 22.96 11.90
CA LEU A 364 11.09 23.85 12.26
C LEU A 364 11.34 24.47 13.63
N GLU A 365 10.82 25.68 13.79
CA GLU A 365 10.74 26.40 15.06
C GLU A 365 9.27 26.77 15.32
N GLU A 366 8.78 26.48 16.51
CA GLU A 366 7.38 26.67 16.87
C GLU A 366 7.25 27.46 18.16
N VAL A 367 6.23 28.33 18.19
CA VAL A 367 5.76 28.95 19.41
C VAL A 367 4.25 28.71 19.55
N TYR A 368 3.80 28.46 20.76
CA TYR A 368 2.37 28.29 21.02
C TYR A 368 1.93 28.97 22.31
N ALA A 369 0.66 29.30 22.37
CA ALA A 369 -0.01 29.77 23.56
C ALA A 369 -1.40 29.15 23.64
N GLU A 370 -1.82 28.80 24.87
CA GLU A 370 -3.14 28.29 25.20
C GLU A 370 -3.65 28.97 26.44
N ILE A 371 -4.96 29.28 26.50
CA ILE A 371 -5.62 29.87 27.63
C ILE A 371 -6.93 29.17 27.94
N ILE A 372 -7.14 28.82 29.18
CA ILE A 372 -8.37 28.22 29.70
C ILE A 372 -9.03 29.22 30.64
N VAL A 373 -10.29 29.52 30.35
CA VAL A 373 -11.08 30.51 31.08
C VAL A 373 -12.33 29.84 31.66
N PRO A 374 -12.37 29.50 32.94
CA PRO A 374 -13.59 29.03 33.59
C PRO A 374 -14.63 30.16 33.66
N ILE A 375 -15.88 29.87 33.44
CA ILE A 375 -17.01 30.83 33.57
C ILE A 375 -17.91 30.34 34.69
N TYR A 376 -17.56 30.75 35.90
CA TYR A 376 -18.15 30.21 37.14
C TYR A 376 -18.06 28.66 37.12
N GLU A 377 -18.85 27.98 37.80
CA GLU A 377 -18.89 26.51 37.79
C GLU A 377 -19.76 25.95 36.64
N ARG A 378 -20.06 26.78 35.62
CA ARG A 378 -21.06 26.47 34.59
C ARG A 378 -20.50 26.32 33.17
N ALA A 379 -19.34 26.84 32.90
CA ALA A 379 -18.71 26.68 31.58
C ALA A 379 -17.20 26.88 31.64
N GLU A 380 -16.53 26.36 30.66
CA GLU A 380 -15.13 26.58 30.39
C GLU A 380 -14.93 26.94 28.91
N LEU A 381 -14.09 27.91 28.65
CA LEU A 381 -13.66 28.30 27.30
C LEU A 381 -12.17 28.05 27.15
N GLN A 382 -11.78 27.49 26.03
CA GLN A 382 -10.41 27.22 25.65
C GLN A 382 -10.06 27.95 24.36
N PHE A 383 -8.90 28.59 24.32
CA PHE A 383 -8.31 29.21 23.14
C PHE A 383 -6.87 28.76 23.02
N ALA A 384 -6.47 28.28 21.84
CA ALA A 384 -5.09 27.92 21.56
C ALA A 384 -4.66 28.49 20.21
N THR A 385 -3.38 28.82 20.09
CA THR A 385 -2.76 29.19 18.81
C THR A 385 -1.33 28.70 18.77
N ARG A 386 -0.88 28.26 17.59
CA ARG A 386 0.48 27.80 17.32
C ARG A 386 0.96 28.40 16.01
N SER A 387 2.18 28.95 16.01
CA SER A 387 2.87 29.41 14.81
C SER A 387 4.15 28.61 14.63
N SER A 388 4.28 27.98 13.48
CA SER A 388 5.37 27.06 13.14
C SER A 388 6.06 27.55 11.87
N ASP A 389 7.38 27.71 11.90
CA ASP A 389 8.22 28.12 10.77
C ASP A 389 9.06 26.97 10.29
N TYR A 390 8.74 26.43 9.11
CA TYR A 390 9.39 25.29 8.49
C TYR A 390 10.41 25.72 7.44
N SER A 391 11.58 25.12 7.46
CA SER A 391 12.62 25.36 6.45
C SER A 391 12.20 24.92 5.04
N SER A 392 11.18 24.07 4.89
CA SER A 392 10.71 23.52 3.61
C SER A 392 9.65 24.38 2.92
N PHE A 393 8.73 25.02 3.66
CA PHE A 393 7.61 25.77 3.08
C PHE A 393 7.30 27.11 3.79
N GLY A 394 8.02 27.44 4.88
CA GLY A 394 7.81 28.71 5.62
C GLY A 394 6.81 28.58 6.75
N THR A 395 6.22 29.72 7.15
CA THR A 395 5.40 29.84 8.36
C THR A 395 3.94 29.46 8.13
N ASN A 396 3.39 28.67 9.05
CA ASN A 396 1.96 28.38 9.14
C ASN A 396 1.48 28.66 10.58
N THR A 397 0.27 29.22 10.73
CA THR A 397 -0.34 29.50 12.03
C THR A 397 -1.72 28.88 12.08
N THR A 398 -2.01 28.18 13.16
CA THR A 398 -3.30 27.54 13.43
C THR A 398 -3.86 28.00 14.76
N SER A 399 -5.17 27.95 14.89
CA SER A 399 -5.89 28.37 16.09
C SER A 399 -7.02 27.39 16.41
N GLU A 400 -7.34 27.29 17.68
CA GLU A 400 -8.43 26.46 18.19
C GLU A 400 -9.28 27.25 19.17
N PHE A 401 -10.58 27.02 19.11
CA PHE A 401 -11.56 27.45 20.10
C PHE A 401 -12.37 26.24 20.58
N GLY A 402 -12.40 26.04 21.90
CA GLY A 402 -13.20 25.00 22.56
C GLY A 402 -14.12 25.61 23.60
N PHE A 403 -15.23 24.93 23.85
CA PHE A 403 -16.11 25.25 24.96
C PHE A 403 -16.70 24.00 25.58
N GLU A 404 -16.93 24.06 26.89
CA GLU A 404 -17.71 23.10 27.65
C GLU A 404 -18.70 23.82 28.53
N VAL A 405 -19.99 23.39 28.54
CA VAL A 405 -21.07 24.02 29.29
C VAL A 405 -21.78 22.96 30.14
N PHE A 406 -21.62 23.06 31.43
CA PHE A 406 -22.29 22.20 32.44
C PHE A 406 -23.70 22.73 32.66
N ALA A 407 -24.61 22.42 31.75
CA ALA A 407 -25.96 22.98 31.76
C ALA A 407 -26.76 22.52 32.98
N THR A 408 -26.55 21.26 33.43
CA THR A 408 -27.03 20.71 34.68
C THR A 408 -25.97 19.76 35.25
N ASP A 409 -26.16 19.24 36.45
CA ASP A 409 -25.23 18.25 37.06
C ASP A 409 -25.19 16.91 36.29
N THR A 410 -26.13 16.71 35.35
CA THR A 410 -26.27 15.47 34.55
C THR A 410 -26.16 15.71 33.06
N PHE A 411 -26.00 16.95 32.61
CA PHE A 411 -25.96 17.25 31.19
C PHE A 411 -24.90 18.30 30.86
N THR A 412 -23.93 17.91 30.00
CA THR A 412 -22.89 18.76 29.49
C THR A 412 -22.97 18.89 27.97
N LEU A 413 -22.81 20.10 27.47
CA LEU A 413 -22.65 20.44 26.07
C LEU A 413 -21.20 20.82 25.84
N ARG A 414 -20.56 20.26 24.82
CA ARG A 414 -19.19 20.58 24.43
C ARG A 414 -19.05 20.79 22.94
N GLY A 415 -18.04 21.52 22.52
CA GLY A 415 -17.77 21.71 21.11
C GLY A 415 -16.41 22.34 20.88
N SER A 416 -15.86 22.14 19.68
CA SER A 416 -14.63 22.74 19.26
C SER A 416 -14.67 23.14 17.79
N TYR A 417 -13.88 24.16 17.46
CA TYR A 417 -13.49 24.54 16.12
C TYR A 417 -11.99 24.69 16.09
N SER A 418 -11.32 23.96 15.22
CA SER A 418 -9.85 24.02 15.12
C SER A 418 -9.39 24.06 13.67
N GLU A 419 -8.39 24.89 13.44
CA GLU A 419 -7.58 24.88 12.24
C GLU A 419 -6.37 23.99 12.46
N ALA A 420 -6.01 23.19 11.46
CA ALA A 420 -4.87 22.31 11.52
C ALA A 420 -4.10 22.35 10.20
N TYR A 421 -2.87 21.89 10.19
CA TYR A 421 -2.12 21.63 8.97
C TYR A 421 -1.28 20.37 9.14
N ARG A 422 -0.92 19.76 8.01
CA ARG A 422 0.02 18.66 7.95
C ARG A 422 1.18 19.01 7.02
N ALA A 423 2.37 19.13 7.58
CA ALA A 423 3.60 19.33 6.81
C ALA A 423 3.87 18.11 5.90
N PRO A 424 4.41 18.34 4.69
CA PRO A 424 4.86 17.24 3.85
C PRO A 424 5.95 16.42 4.57
N SER A 425 5.83 15.11 4.54
CA SER A 425 6.83 14.21 5.11
C SER A 425 8.12 14.18 4.29
N THR A 426 9.24 13.75 4.90
CA THR A 426 10.53 13.59 4.20
C THR A 426 10.38 12.73 2.92
N PRO A 427 9.67 11.58 2.91
CA PRO A 427 9.43 10.85 1.67
C PRO A 427 8.55 11.61 0.67
N ALA A 428 7.61 12.41 1.12
CA ALA A 428 6.77 13.21 0.23
C ALA A 428 7.57 14.30 -0.49
N LEU A 429 8.52 14.95 0.22
CA LEU A 429 9.39 15.98 -0.33
C LEU A 429 10.54 15.40 -1.16
N TYR A 430 11.27 14.44 -0.59
CA TYR A 430 12.58 14.01 -1.10
C TYR A 430 12.60 12.55 -1.54
N GLY A 431 11.45 11.88 -1.59
CA GLY A 431 11.34 10.49 -2.02
C GLY A 431 11.98 10.27 -3.37
N GLY A 432 12.85 9.26 -3.46
CA GLY A 432 13.49 8.90 -4.72
C GLY A 432 12.44 8.58 -5.79
N GLN A 433 12.61 9.13 -6.97
CA GLN A 433 11.72 8.85 -8.07
C GLN A 433 11.88 7.38 -8.52
N TYR A 434 10.78 6.71 -8.77
CA TYR A 434 10.75 5.33 -9.22
C TYR A 434 9.74 5.16 -10.35
N THR A 435 9.95 4.13 -11.16
CA THR A 435 9.03 3.79 -12.24
C THR A 435 8.07 2.70 -11.76
N THR A 436 6.78 2.92 -11.99
CA THR A 436 5.71 1.93 -11.83
C THR A 436 4.97 1.75 -13.16
N PHE A 437 4.06 0.77 -13.24
CA PHE A 437 3.46 0.33 -14.48
C PHE A 437 1.93 0.19 -14.35
N PRO A 438 1.21 1.32 -14.19
CA PRO A 438 -0.24 1.30 -14.09
C PRO A 438 -0.89 0.86 -15.40
N GLU A 439 -2.04 0.21 -15.28
CA GLU A 439 -2.97 0.01 -16.39
C GLU A 439 -3.70 1.31 -16.67
N VAL A 440 -3.65 1.77 -17.91
CA VAL A 440 -4.32 3.00 -18.32
C VAL A 440 -4.91 2.84 -19.72
N THR A 441 -6.03 3.52 -19.96
CA THR A 441 -6.62 3.65 -21.29
C THR A 441 -6.22 5.00 -21.90
N ASP A 442 -5.52 4.99 -23.02
CA ASP A 442 -5.15 6.24 -23.70
C ASP A 442 -6.35 6.83 -24.45
N PRO A 443 -6.88 8.01 -24.03
CA PRO A 443 -8.02 8.62 -24.70
C PRO A 443 -7.73 9.05 -26.15
N CYS A 444 -6.45 9.17 -26.51
CA CYS A 444 -6.02 9.55 -27.87
C CYS A 444 -5.84 8.35 -28.79
N ALA A 445 -5.88 7.13 -28.26
CA ALA A 445 -5.78 5.92 -29.07
C ALA A 445 -7.10 5.58 -29.74
N GLN A 446 -7.07 4.92 -30.87
CA GLN A 446 -8.23 4.26 -31.45
C GLN A 446 -8.63 3.08 -30.58
N ALA A 447 -9.93 2.87 -30.41
CA ALA A 447 -10.42 1.71 -29.69
C ALA A 447 -9.98 0.42 -30.42
N GLY A 448 -9.48 -0.57 -29.65
CA GLY A 448 -8.88 -1.77 -30.21
C GLY A 448 -9.79 -2.60 -31.10
N LYS A 449 -9.21 -3.49 -31.91
CA LYS A 449 -9.95 -4.42 -32.77
C LYS A 449 -11.01 -5.18 -31.96
N GLY A 450 -12.26 -5.10 -32.40
CA GLY A 450 -13.40 -5.73 -31.74
C GLY A 450 -14.36 -4.78 -31.00
N THR A 451 -14.00 -3.54 -30.78
CA THR A 451 -14.89 -2.54 -30.16
C THR A 451 -15.88 -1.90 -31.15
N GLY A 452 -15.65 -2.06 -32.46
CA GLY A 452 -16.51 -1.55 -33.54
C GLY A 452 -16.37 -0.05 -33.82
N GLU A 453 -15.39 0.65 -33.24
CA GLU A 453 -15.12 2.05 -33.58
C GLU A 453 -14.57 2.16 -35.01
N THR A 454 -15.26 2.87 -35.87
CA THR A 454 -14.82 3.15 -37.26
C THR A 454 -13.85 4.32 -37.28
N ASP A 455 -13.02 4.46 -38.34
CA ASP A 455 -12.11 5.58 -38.53
C ASP A 455 -12.83 6.93 -38.51
N ALA A 456 -14.06 7.00 -38.99
CA ALA A 456 -14.88 8.22 -38.99
C ALA A 456 -15.30 8.58 -37.54
N GLU A 457 -15.70 7.63 -36.74
CA GLU A 457 -16.04 7.81 -35.32
C GLU A 457 -14.84 8.20 -34.50
N TYR A 458 -13.68 7.53 -34.72
CA TYR A 458 -12.41 7.89 -34.12
C TYR A 458 -12.00 9.33 -34.47
N ALA A 459 -12.03 9.70 -35.73
CA ALA A 459 -11.70 11.06 -36.15
C ALA A 459 -12.65 12.12 -35.55
N ALA A 460 -13.93 11.80 -35.43
CA ALA A 460 -14.93 12.68 -34.80
C ALA A 460 -14.65 12.83 -33.29
N ARG A 461 -14.30 11.76 -32.61
CA ARG A 461 -13.91 11.77 -31.17
C ARG A 461 -12.64 12.59 -30.96
N LEU A 462 -11.59 12.39 -31.76
CA LEU A 462 -10.34 13.16 -31.64
C LEU A 462 -10.57 14.67 -31.89
N ALA A 463 -11.53 15.03 -32.74
CA ALA A 463 -11.85 16.44 -32.98
C ALA A 463 -12.40 17.14 -31.73
N THR A 464 -12.93 16.41 -30.76
CA THR A 464 -13.42 16.92 -29.48
C THR A 464 -12.35 16.91 -28.37
N LEU A 465 -11.15 16.36 -28.65
CA LEU A 465 -10.07 16.19 -27.70
C LEU A 465 -8.84 17.01 -28.11
N PRO A 466 -8.77 18.31 -27.71
CA PRO A 466 -7.68 19.19 -28.13
C PRO A 466 -6.29 18.71 -27.76
N GLY A 467 -6.14 17.97 -26.67
CA GLY A 467 -4.85 17.40 -26.25
C GLY A 467 -4.35 16.24 -27.12
N CYS A 468 -5.23 15.66 -27.95
CA CYS A 468 -4.89 14.58 -28.88
C CYS A 468 -4.47 15.07 -30.26
N ALA A 469 -4.45 16.38 -30.51
CA ALA A 469 -4.19 16.95 -31.84
C ALA A 469 -2.81 16.56 -32.43
N SER A 470 -1.83 16.25 -31.59
CA SER A 470 -0.49 15.81 -32.00
C SER A 470 -0.37 14.29 -32.20
N VAL A 471 -1.36 13.54 -31.79
CA VAL A 471 -1.37 12.07 -31.92
C VAL A 471 -1.87 11.69 -33.31
N GLY A 472 -1.13 10.85 -34.02
CA GLY A 472 -1.46 10.49 -35.40
C GLY A 472 -2.73 9.65 -35.49
N LYS A 473 -3.39 9.70 -36.66
CA LYS A 473 -4.53 8.83 -36.98
C LYS A 473 -4.08 7.36 -37.04
N GLY A 474 -4.96 6.45 -36.65
CA GLY A 474 -4.69 5.01 -36.72
C GLY A 474 -3.81 4.48 -35.58
N TYR A 475 -3.58 5.26 -34.53
CA TYR A 475 -2.83 4.82 -33.37
C TYR A 475 -3.72 3.93 -32.48
N ILE A 476 -3.38 2.67 -32.35
CA ILE A 476 -4.00 1.72 -31.43
C ILE A 476 -3.03 1.49 -30.27
N ASN A 477 -3.48 1.70 -29.03
CA ASN A 477 -2.67 1.40 -27.88
C ASN A 477 -2.84 -0.08 -27.49
N GLU A 478 -1.84 -0.89 -27.73
CA GLU A 478 -1.78 -2.30 -27.33
C GLU A 478 -1.03 -2.51 -26.00
N GLN A 479 -0.67 -1.42 -25.31
CA GLN A 479 0.00 -1.50 -24.03
C GLN A 479 -1.03 -1.82 -22.93
N ASP A 480 -0.86 -2.95 -22.25
CA ASP A 480 -1.63 -3.26 -21.05
C ASP A 480 -1.22 -2.33 -19.90
N GLN A 481 0.05 -1.92 -19.85
CA GLN A 481 0.61 -1.08 -18.80
C GLN A 481 1.49 0.02 -19.39
N SER A 482 1.45 1.22 -18.81
CA SER A 482 2.29 2.36 -19.20
C SER A 482 3.32 2.70 -18.13
N ASN A 483 4.49 3.22 -18.52
CA ASN A 483 5.49 3.67 -17.56
C ASN A 483 4.99 4.94 -16.85
N GLU A 484 5.02 4.94 -15.55
CA GLU A 484 4.75 6.09 -14.68
C GLU A 484 5.98 6.40 -13.83
N LEU A 485 6.40 7.66 -13.80
CA LEU A 485 7.39 8.16 -12.85
C LEU A 485 6.66 8.74 -11.64
N ALA A 486 6.75 8.04 -10.52
CA ALA A 486 6.23 8.48 -9.23
C ALA A 486 7.38 8.88 -8.30
N GLY A 487 7.10 9.61 -7.22
CA GLY A 487 8.09 9.99 -6.21
C GLY A 487 7.84 11.33 -5.55
N GLY A 488 8.84 11.77 -4.76
CA GLY A 488 8.76 13.01 -4.00
C GLY A 488 8.81 14.27 -4.85
N ASN A 489 8.31 15.37 -4.23
CA ASN A 489 8.30 16.70 -4.82
C ASN A 489 8.70 17.76 -3.78
N PRO A 490 9.87 18.38 -3.86
CA PRO A 490 10.30 19.40 -2.91
C PRO A 490 9.47 20.70 -2.91
N ALA A 491 8.58 20.90 -3.90
CA ALA A 491 7.76 22.08 -4.01
C ALA A 491 6.39 21.95 -3.30
N LEU A 492 6.15 20.85 -2.58
CA LEU A 492 4.90 20.63 -1.84
C LEU A 492 4.69 21.71 -0.77
N GLN A 493 3.42 22.10 -0.62
CA GLN A 493 2.92 22.92 0.45
C GLN A 493 2.27 22.05 1.53
N PRO A 494 2.04 22.53 2.75
CA PRO A 494 1.29 21.78 3.76
C PRO A 494 -0.18 21.60 3.31
N GLU A 495 -0.77 20.49 3.73
CA GLU A 495 -2.23 20.34 3.71
C GLU A 495 -2.81 21.18 4.85
N THR A 496 -3.95 21.78 4.64
CA THR A 496 -4.68 22.52 5.68
C THR A 496 -6.01 21.87 5.98
N ALA A 497 -6.46 21.95 7.22
CA ALA A 497 -7.72 21.35 7.63
C ALA A 497 -8.48 22.27 8.59
N VAL A 498 -9.80 22.15 8.52
CA VAL A 498 -10.73 22.68 9.51
C VAL A 498 -11.49 21.51 10.13
N SER A 499 -11.48 21.44 11.44
CA SER A 499 -12.25 20.44 12.20
C SER A 499 -13.26 21.13 13.11
N SER A 500 -14.46 20.61 13.17
CA SER A 500 -15.50 21.06 14.09
C SER A 500 -16.22 19.91 14.77
N THR A 501 -16.50 20.06 16.07
CA THR A 501 -17.21 19.07 16.86
C THR A 501 -18.33 19.72 17.65
N LEU A 502 -19.39 18.94 17.89
CA LEU A 502 -20.47 19.29 18.82
C LEU A 502 -20.91 18.03 19.55
N GLY A 503 -20.75 18.03 20.87
CA GLY A 503 -20.99 16.85 21.70
C GLY A 503 -21.95 17.10 22.85
N PHE A 504 -22.64 16.05 23.25
CA PHE A 504 -23.55 16.00 24.37
C PHE A 504 -23.17 14.85 25.29
N VAL A 505 -22.94 15.16 26.56
CA VAL A 505 -22.72 14.15 27.60
C VAL A 505 -23.92 14.17 28.55
N PHE A 506 -24.54 13.02 28.73
CA PHE A 506 -25.74 12.86 29.56
C PHE A 506 -25.57 11.73 30.58
N GLN A 507 -25.64 12.08 31.84
CA GLN A 507 -25.49 11.21 33.01
C GLN A 507 -26.79 11.16 33.83
N PRO A 508 -27.83 10.48 33.31
CA PRO A 508 -29.19 10.55 33.92
C PRO A 508 -29.30 9.90 35.28
N THR A 509 -28.42 8.97 35.61
CA THR A 509 -28.36 8.21 36.86
C THR A 509 -26.93 7.80 37.15
N ASP A 510 -26.65 7.46 38.39
CA ASP A 510 -25.36 6.95 38.82
C ASP A 510 -24.94 5.75 37.95
N GLY A 511 -23.73 5.81 37.44
CA GLY A 511 -23.10 4.75 36.64
C GLY A 511 -23.51 4.70 35.17
N LEU A 512 -24.40 5.57 34.67
CA LEU A 512 -24.75 5.62 33.25
C LEU A 512 -24.24 6.90 32.59
N ASP A 513 -23.32 6.75 31.66
CA ASP A 513 -22.76 7.80 30.80
C ASP A 513 -23.20 7.57 29.35
N LEU A 514 -23.80 8.57 28.73
CA LEU A 514 -24.17 8.60 27.33
C LEU A 514 -23.51 9.80 26.69
N THR A 515 -22.75 9.56 25.63
CA THR A 515 -22.11 10.64 24.88
C THR A 515 -22.45 10.51 23.41
N ILE A 516 -22.81 11.62 22.78
CA ILE A 516 -23.04 11.74 21.33
C ILE A 516 -22.19 12.89 20.84
N ASP A 517 -21.28 12.64 19.92
CA ASP A 517 -20.45 13.64 19.28
C ASP A 517 -20.69 13.66 17.76
N PHE A 518 -21.05 14.81 17.24
CA PHE A 518 -21.06 15.12 15.81
C PHE A 518 -19.72 15.71 15.45
N TRP A 519 -19.12 15.24 14.36
CA TRP A 519 -17.83 15.71 13.92
C TRP A 519 -17.81 15.94 12.42
N GLN A 520 -17.01 16.93 12.00
CA GLN A 520 -16.71 17.22 10.60
C GLN A 520 -15.26 17.62 10.49
N VAL A 521 -14.59 17.15 9.42
CA VAL A 521 -13.22 17.49 9.05
C VAL A 521 -13.19 17.76 7.55
N ASP A 522 -12.76 18.96 7.18
CA ASP A 522 -12.54 19.33 5.79
C ASP A 522 -11.04 19.61 5.60
N ILE A 523 -10.42 18.96 4.62
CA ILE A 523 -8.98 19.06 4.33
C ILE A 523 -8.83 19.59 2.91
N GLU A 524 -8.00 20.61 2.77
CA GLU A 524 -7.63 21.22 1.49
C GLU A 524 -6.17 20.96 1.16
N GLU A 525 -5.79 21.09 -0.10
CA GLU A 525 -4.41 20.92 -0.57
C GLU A 525 -3.83 19.54 -0.23
N THR A 526 -4.64 18.46 -0.25
CA THR A 526 -4.18 17.13 0.11
C THR A 526 -3.02 16.67 -0.77
N ILE A 527 -1.98 16.15 -0.12
CA ILE A 527 -0.79 15.63 -0.81
C ILE A 527 -1.10 14.24 -1.34
N SER A 528 -1.28 14.18 -2.65
CA SER A 528 -1.57 12.96 -3.38
C SER A 528 -0.92 13.03 -4.77
N THR A 529 -1.30 12.16 -5.67
CA THR A 529 -0.97 12.24 -7.08
C THR A 529 -2.23 12.50 -7.89
N TYR A 530 -2.09 13.08 -9.06
CA TYR A 530 -3.23 13.22 -9.98
C TYR A 530 -3.85 11.89 -10.37
N GLY A 531 -3.02 10.82 -10.39
CA GLY A 531 -3.35 9.56 -11.01
C GLY A 531 -3.06 9.56 -12.54
N PRO A 532 -2.46 8.47 -13.06
CA PRO A 532 -2.02 8.42 -14.44
C PRO A 532 -3.18 8.49 -15.45
N GLN A 533 -4.31 7.85 -15.17
CA GLN A 533 -5.51 7.93 -16.03
C GLN A 533 -6.09 9.34 -16.05
N VAL A 534 -6.19 9.99 -14.89
CA VAL A 534 -6.71 11.36 -14.78
C VAL A 534 -5.83 12.33 -15.56
N LEU A 535 -4.50 12.19 -15.52
CA LEU A 535 -3.58 13.01 -16.32
C LEU A 535 -3.82 12.84 -17.82
N LEU A 536 -4.02 11.61 -18.30
CA LEU A 536 -4.33 11.32 -19.69
C LEU A 536 -5.66 11.94 -20.11
N ASP A 537 -6.70 11.76 -19.31
CA ASP A 537 -8.04 12.27 -19.59
C ASP A 537 -8.08 13.80 -19.59
N GLN A 538 -7.46 14.45 -18.61
CA GLN A 538 -7.38 15.90 -18.52
C GLN A 538 -6.53 16.51 -19.64
N CYS A 539 -5.42 15.85 -19.99
CA CYS A 539 -4.64 16.27 -21.16
C CYS A 539 -5.50 16.18 -22.42
N ALA A 540 -6.14 15.05 -22.69
CA ALA A 540 -6.96 14.85 -23.87
C ALA A 540 -8.10 15.88 -23.97
N GLN A 541 -8.85 16.09 -22.89
CA GLN A 541 -10.01 16.97 -22.84
C GLN A 541 -9.67 18.44 -22.92
N THR A 542 -8.57 18.88 -22.29
CA THR A 542 -8.27 20.31 -22.12
C THR A 542 -7.13 20.80 -23.02
N GLY A 543 -6.20 19.95 -23.40
CA GLY A 543 -4.96 20.31 -24.10
C GLY A 543 -4.02 21.22 -23.29
N LEU A 544 -4.27 21.37 -21.97
CA LEU A 544 -3.48 22.27 -21.13
C LEU A 544 -2.07 21.71 -20.86
N PRO A 545 -1.03 22.56 -20.96
CA PRO A 545 0.36 22.13 -20.74
C PRO A 545 0.63 21.55 -19.33
N VAL A 546 -0.14 21.95 -18.33
CA VAL A 546 -0.02 21.44 -16.95
C VAL A 546 -0.28 19.94 -16.86
N TYR A 547 -1.13 19.39 -17.71
CA TYR A 547 -1.41 17.97 -17.81
C TYR A 547 -0.61 17.33 -18.95
N CYS A 548 -0.70 17.89 -20.17
CA CYS A 548 -0.05 17.31 -21.35
C CYS A 548 1.48 17.29 -21.24
N GLY A 549 2.09 18.28 -20.57
CA GLY A 549 3.53 18.33 -20.33
C GLY A 549 4.04 17.22 -19.39
N LYS A 550 3.14 16.49 -18.73
CA LYS A 550 3.48 15.33 -17.89
C LYS A 550 3.44 14.00 -18.64
N ILE A 551 3.05 14.01 -19.91
CA ILE A 551 2.92 12.81 -20.76
C ILE A 551 3.93 12.88 -21.88
N GLU A 552 4.91 11.99 -21.85
CA GLU A 552 5.85 11.81 -22.95
C GLU A 552 5.39 10.66 -23.84
N ARG A 553 5.45 10.87 -25.16
CA ARG A 553 5.15 9.84 -26.15
C ARG A 553 6.40 9.50 -26.97
N TYR A 554 6.45 8.29 -27.52
CA TYR A 554 7.53 7.91 -28.42
C TYR A 554 7.35 8.58 -29.79
N ASP A 555 8.44 9.16 -30.29
CA ASP A 555 8.57 9.61 -31.69
C ASP A 555 9.28 8.56 -32.54
N THR A 556 10.14 7.77 -31.90
CA THR A 556 10.99 6.73 -32.53
C THR A 556 11.16 5.58 -31.53
N PRO A 557 11.28 4.30 -31.98
CA PRO A 557 11.22 3.89 -33.40
C PRO A 557 9.80 3.98 -33.96
N PRO A 558 9.57 3.91 -35.27
CA PRO A 558 8.27 4.07 -35.91
C PRO A 558 7.16 3.17 -35.33
N GLU A 559 7.53 1.94 -34.90
CA GLU A 559 6.62 0.92 -34.38
C GLU A 559 6.02 1.33 -33.01
N LEU A 560 6.70 2.23 -32.30
CA LEU A 560 6.25 2.75 -31.00
C LEU A 560 5.75 4.19 -31.07
N LYS A 561 5.68 4.77 -32.28
CA LYS A 561 5.24 6.16 -32.44
C LYS A 561 3.87 6.36 -31.82
N ASN A 562 3.73 7.43 -31.04
CA ASN A 562 2.56 7.84 -30.26
C ASN A 562 2.29 7.01 -29.00
N TYR A 563 2.87 5.83 -28.83
CA TYR A 563 2.76 5.09 -27.57
C TYR A 563 3.23 5.93 -26.38
N ILE A 564 2.60 5.76 -25.24
CA ILE A 564 3.01 6.44 -24.01
C ILE A 564 4.38 5.92 -23.59
N LYS A 565 5.36 6.84 -23.55
CA LYS A 565 6.72 6.54 -23.11
C LYS A 565 6.87 6.69 -21.60
N LEU A 566 6.27 7.74 -21.04
CA LEU A 566 6.33 8.07 -19.62
C LEU A 566 5.19 9.01 -19.22
N ILE A 567 4.59 8.72 -18.08
CA ILE A 567 3.67 9.63 -17.39
C ILE A 567 4.37 10.11 -16.12
N THR A 568 4.60 11.41 -15.97
CA THR A 568 5.20 12.00 -14.76
C THR A 568 4.09 12.33 -13.76
N ASN A 569 3.96 11.55 -12.70
CA ASN A 569 2.92 11.66 -11.69
C ASN A 569 3.52 11.74 -10.28
N LEU A 570 4.30 12.80 -10.02
CA LEU A 570 4.89 13.06 -8.71
C LEU A 570 3.83 13.56 -7.73
N ASN A 571 4.15 13.46 -6.43
CA ASN A 571 3.31 14.05 -5.38
C ASN A 571 3.00 15.53 -5.66
N ALA A 572 1.78 15.94 -5.40
CA ALA A 572 1.30 17.31 -5.60
C ALA A 572 0.15 17.60 -4.61
N ASN A 573 -0.09 18.89 -4.34
CA ASN A 573 -1.25 19.35 -3.59
C ASN A 573 -2.43 19.45 -4.58
N VAL A 574 -3.26 18.41 -4.67
CA VAL A 574 -4.20 18.27 -5.79
C VAL A 574 -5.63 17.92 -5.39
N GLY A 575 -5.86 17.59 -4.13
CA GLY A 575 -7.14 17.10 -3.67
C GLY A 575 -7.73 17.90 -2.52
N GLU A 576 -9.00 17.64 -2.28
CA GLU A 576 -9.74 18.04 -1.09
C GLU A 576 -10.37 16.79 -0.51
N GLN A 577 -10.53 16.73 0.81
CA GLN A 577 -11.21 15.63 1.48
C GLN A 577 -12.21 16.19 2.48
N SER A 578 -13.38 15.58 2.56
CA SER A 578 -14.44 15.99 3.49
C SER A 578 -15.00 14.76 4.19
N TYR A 579 -14.92 14.75 5.51
CA TYR A 579 -15.38 13.67 6.36
C TYR A 579 -16.36 14.19 7.39
N ASN A 580 -17.47 13.49 7.61
CA ASN A 580 -18.34 13.78 8.74
C ASN A 580 -19.05 12.54 9.27
N GLY A 581 -19.47 12.62 10.51
CA GLY A 581 -20.13 11.49 11.15
C GLY A 581 -20.61 11.79 12.56
N VAL A 582 -21.02 10.71 13.21
CA VAL A 582 -21.56 10.73 14.59
C VAL A 582 -20.97 9.57 15.35
N ASP A 583 -20.42 9.86 16.53
CA ASP A 583 -19.98 8.85 17.48
C ASP A 583 -20.94 8.79 18.68
N LEU A 584 -21.36 7.58 19.04
CA LEU A 584 -22.17 7.29 20.20
C LEU A 584 -21.35 6.43 21.15
N TYR A 585 -21.12 6.92 22.35
CA TYR A 585 -20.51 6.18 23.43
C TYR A 585 -21.54 5.94 24.56
N ILE A 586 -21.60 4.71 25.04
CA ILE A 586 -22.41 4.29 26.15
C ILE A 586 -21.52 3.57 27.15
N ASN A 587 -21.54 4.01 28.41
CA ASN A 587 -20.93 3.29 29.52
C ASN A 587 -21.94 3.15 30.63
N TYR A 588 -22.06 1.95 31.16
CA TYR A 588 -22.96 1.66 32.30
C TYR A 588 -22.26 0.76 33.29
N ASP A 589 -22.00 1.32 34.46
CA ASP A 589 -21.55 0.57 35.64
C ASP A 589 -22.76 0.40 36.58
N HIS A 590 -23.22 -0.83 36.70
CA HIS A 590 -24.37 -1.10 37.57
C HIS A 590 -24.05 -0.73 39.04
N PRO A 591 -24.82 0.17 39.68
CA PRO A 591 -24.46 0.75 40.98
C PRO A 591 -24.41 -0.27 42.11
N ASP A 592 -25.18 -1.36 41.96
CA ASP A 592 -25.24 -2.43 42.95
C ASP A 592 -24.71 -3.75 42.40
N THR A 593 -24.25 -4.64 43.26
CA THR A 593 -23.86 -5.99 42.85
C THR A 593 -25.08 -6.86 42.55
N ILE A 594 -25.06 -7.57 41.42
CA ILE A 594 -26.06 -8.57 41.06
C ILE A 594 -25.57 -9.94 41.54
N ASN A 595 -26.18 -10.47 42.60
CA ASN A 595 -25.74 -11.72 43.25
C ASN A 595 -24.25 -11.70 43.70
N GLY A 596 -23.77 -10.52 44.06
CA GLY A 596 -22.38 -10.28 44.44
C GLY A 596 -21.41 -10.14 43.30
N TRP A 597 -21.87 -9.98 42.06
CA TRP A 597 -21.07 -9.63 40.89
C TRP A 597 -21.26 -8.16 40.54
N ASN A 598 -20.16 -7.45 40.28
CA ASN A 598 -20.21 -6.15 39.64
C ASN A 598 -20.43 -6.38 38.14
N MET A 599 -21.22 -5.53 37.52
CA MET A 599 -21.46 -5.56 36.06
C MET A 599 -21.18 -4.20 35.47
N SER A 600 -20.39 -4.18 34.40
CA SER A 600 -20.22 -3.01 33.54
C SER A 600 -20.49 -3.37 32.08
N LEU A 601 -21.03 -2.40 31.35
CA LEU A 601 -21.33 -2.49 29.93
C LEU A 601 -20.81 -1.25 29.24
N GLY A 602 -20.08 -1.43 28.15
CA GLY A 602 -19.62 -0.33 27.32
C GLY A 602 -19.93 -0.57 25.84
N SER A 603 -20.19 0.49 25.10
CA SER A 603 -20.35 0.43 23.63
C SER A 603 -19.86 1.71 23.00
N LEU A 604 -19.18 1.58 21.87
CA LEU A 604 -18.82 2.66 20.95
C LEU A 604 -19.41 2.33 19.59
N VAL A 605 -20.22 3.22 19.06
CA VAL A 605 -20.78 3.12 17.70
C VAL A 605 -20.35 4.34 16.92
N ALA A 606 -19.65 4.13 15.82
CA ALA A 606 -19.25 5.18 14.88
C ALA A 606 -20.10 5.07 13.61
N TYR A 607 -20.72 6.17 13.22
CA TYR A 607 -21.43 6.32 11.97
C TYR A 607 -20.71 7.34 11.08
N THR A 608 -20.17 6.88 9.97
CA THR A 608 -19.55 7.71 8.92
C THR A 608 -20.63 8.05 7.91
N ALA A 609 -21.04 9.31 7.89
CA ALA A 609 -22.08 9.79 6.98
C ALA A 609 -21.52 10.17 5.60
N LYS A 610 -20.27 10.67 5.59
CA LYS A 610 -19.56 11.10 4.38
C LYS A 610 -18.07 10.79 4.52
N TYR A 611 -17.47 10.29 3.44
CA TYR A 611 -16.03 10.10 3.26
C TYR A 611 -15.67 10.45 1.82
N GLU A 612 -15.60 11.74 1.52
CA GLU A 612 -15.46 12.24 0.15
C GLU A 612 -14.05 12.69 -0.15
N GLU A 613 -13.57 12.32 -1.33
CA GLU A 613 -12.36 12.88 -1.95
C GLU A 613 -12.74 13.63 -3.21
N THR A 614 -12.22 14.83 -3.38
CA THR A 614 -12.36 15.63 -4.59
C THR A 614 -11.00 15.79 -5.26
N ILE A 615 -10.85 15.30 -6.48
CA ILE A 615 -9.64 15.47 -7.30
C ILE A 615 -10.05 16.22 -8.59
N LEU A 616 -9.41 17.35 -8.85
CA LEU A 616 -9.69 18.20 -10.03
C LEU A 616 -11.18 18.57 -10.17
N GLY A 617 -11.87 18.75 -9.05
CA GLY A 617 -13.29 19.13 -9.01
C GLY A 617 -14.26 17.97 -9.24
N VAL A 618 -13.77 16.73 -9.30
CA VAL A 618 -14.60 15.51 -9.31
C VAL A 618 -14.65 14.95 -7.92
N ALA A 619 -15.82 15.03 -7.29
CA ALA A 619 -16.04 14.50 -5.94
C ALA A 619 -16.52 13.05 -6.02
N THR A 620 -15.95 12.19 -5.18
CA THR A 620 -16.35 10.80 -5.00
C THR A 620 -16.52 10.52 -3.52
N ASP A 621 -17.69 10.05 -3.12
CA ASP A 621 -17.98 9.63 -1.75
C ASP A 621 -17.71 8.14 -1.60
N TYR A 622 -16.85 7.77 -0.65
CA TYR A 622 -16.47 6.40 -0.35
C TYR A 622 -17.16 5.83 0.90
N ALA A 623 -18.06 6.59 1.55
CA ALA A 623 -18.81 6.08 2.69
C ALA A 623 -19.74 4.93 2.26
N GLY A 624 -19.65 3.80 2.95
CA GLY A 624 -20.40 2.58 2.59
C GLY A 624 -19.79 1.79 1.43
N THR A 625 -18.54 2.07 1.01
CA THR A 625 -17.92 1.37 -0.13
C THR A 625 -16.66 0.58 0.26
N GLN A 626 -16.31 -0.37 -0.60
CA GLN A 626 -15.03 -1.07 -0.62
C GLN A 626 -14.30 -0.71 -1.92
N VAL A 627 -13.17 -0.02 -1.82
CA VAL A 627 -12.31 0.33 -2.97
C VAL A 627 -10.86 0.03 -2.63
N GLU A 628 -10.40 -1.16 -2.99
CA GLU A 628 -9.09 -1.70 -2.61
C GLU A 628 -7.91 -0.81 -3.01
N THR A 629 -7.99 -0.18 -4.16
CA THR A 629 -6.91 0.67 -4.70
C THR A 629 -6.86 2.08 -4.07
N LYS A 630 -7.79 2.40 -3.16
CA LYS A 630 -7.91 3.71 -2.51
C LYS A 630 -7.82 3.60 -0.99
N PHE A 631 -8.95 3.44 -0.34
CA PHE A 631 -9.08 3.49 1.12
C PHE A 631 -9.47 2.13 1.73
N GLY A 632 -9.60 1.10 0.91
CA GLY A 632 -10.15 -0.18 1.33
C GLY A 632 -11.62 -0.06 1.72
N LEU A 633 -12.01 -0.68 2.81
CA LEU A 633 -13.39 -0.70 3.31
C LEU A 633 -13.69 0.51 4.22
N ILE A 634 -14.67 1.33 3.83
CA ILE A 634 -15.21 2.44 4.62
C ILE A 634 -16.71 2.15 4.93
N PRO A 635 -17.05 1.26 5.88
CA PRO A 635 -18.44 1.00 6.19
C PRO A 635 -19.10 2.20 6.88
N ASN A 636 -20.37 2.44 6.62
CA ASN A 636 -21.10 3.52 7.30
C ASN A 636 -21.18 3.31 8.82
N ILE A 637 -21.20 2.06 9.30
CA ILE A 637 -21.31 1.77 10.73
C ILE A 637 -20.22 0.81 11.16
N ARG A 638 -19.50 1.19 12.22
CA ARG A 638 -18.67 0.30 13.04
C ARG A 638 -19.14 0.36 14.49
N ALA A 639 -19.21 -0.78 15.15
CA ALA A 639 -19.58 -0.80 16.55
C ALA A 639 -18.74 -1.81 17.33
N ASN A 640 -18.36 -1.41 18.55
CA ASN A 640 -17.75 -2.29 19.53
C ASN A 640 -18.59 -2.22 20.81
N GLY A 641 -18.87 -3.36 21.40
CA GLY A 641 -19.57 -3.45 22.68
C GLY A 641 -18.94 -4.50 23.55
N PHE A 642 -18.94 -4.27 24.84
CA PHE A 642 -18.46 -5.26 25.80
C PHE A 642 -19.30 -5.25 27.06
N MET A 643 -19.36 -6.39 27.72
CA MET A 643 -19.98 -6.58 29.02
C MET A 643 -19.00 -7.33 29.91
N THR A 644 -18.73 -6.76 31.09
CA THR A 644 -17.80 -7.33 32.06
C THR A 644 -18.57 -7.68 33.35
N TRP A 645 -18.33 -8.87 33.86
CA TRP A 645 -18.72 -9.30 35.19
C TRP A 645 -17.48 -9.55 36.02
N SER A 646 -17.43 -8.98 37.21
CA SER A 646 -16.32 -9.19 38.14
C SER A 646 -16.79 -9.46 39.55
N LYS A 647 -16.10 -10.40 40.20
CA LYS A 647 -16.34 -10.77 41.62
C LYS A 647 -15.05 -11.34 42.21
N ASP A 648 -14.63 -10.78 43.35
CA ASP A 648 -13.41 -11.21 44.04
C ASP A 648 -12.21 -11.30 43.06
N ILE A 649 -11.71 -12.51 42.85
CA ILE A 649 -10.59 -12.79 41.92
C ILE A 649 -11.02 -13.04 40.47
N TYR A 650 -12.32 -13.08 40.17
CA TYR A 650 -12.87 -13.46 38.88
C TYR A 650 -13.30 -12.26 38.08
N SER A 651 -12.95 -12.24 36.80
CA SER A 651 -13.49 -11.30 35.82
C SER A 651 -13.78 -12.03 34.51
N ILE A 652 -14.98 -11.83 33.97
CA ILE A 652 -15.41 -12.39 32.70
C ILE A 652 -15.86 -11.23 31.82
N GLU A 653 -15.32 -11.14 30.59
CA GLU A 653 -15.73 -10.16 29.61
C GLU A 653 -16.21 -10.86 28.34
N TYR A 654 -17.31 -10.40 27.83
CA TYR A 654 -17.82 -10.77 26.51
C TYR A 654 -17.89 -9.51 25.65
N ALA A 655 -17.26 -9.55 24.47
CA ALA A 655 -17.20 -8.43 23.55
C ALA A 655 -17.78 -8.79 22.18
N ILE A 656 -18.33 -7.78 21.51
CA ILE A 656 -18.87 -7.85 20.15
C ILE A 656 -18.20 -6.76 19.33
N ARG A 657 -17.75 -7.14 18.13
CA ARG A 657 -17.23 -6.22 17.13
C ARG A 657 -18.09 -6.33 15.87
N TYR A 658 -18.72 -5.25 15.46
CA TYR A 658 -19.58 -5.20 14.28
C TYR A 658 -18.98 -4.28 13.23
N ILE A 659 -18.95 -4.76 11.97
CA ILE A 659 -18.57 -4.03 10.78
C ILE A 659 -19.78 -4.07 9.84
N GLY A 660 -20.26 -2.90 9.45
CA GLY A 660 -21.42 -2.75 8.56
C GLY A 660 -21.18 -3.24 7.15
N PRO A 661 -22.23 -3.36 6.34
CA PRO A 661 -22.11 -3.74 4.94
C PRO A 661 -21.48 -2.60 4.13
N ALA A 662 -21.01 -2.95 2.94
CA ALA A 662 -20.50 -2.02 1.95
C ALA A 662 -20.85 -2.48 0.53
N GLU A 663 -20.64 -1.62 -0.45
CA GLU A 663 -20.75 -1.94 -1.87
C GLU A 663 -19.37 -1.88 -2.53
N GLU A 664 -19.07 -2.78 -3.46
CA GLU A 664 -17.88 -2.70 -4.31
C GLU A 664 -18.25 -2.78 -5.80
N GLU A 665 -17.46 -2.14 -6.63
CA GLU A 665 -17.49 -2.38 -8.07
C GLU A 665 -16.49 -3.48 -8.39
N ASN A 666 -16.99 -4.64 -8.82
CA ASN A 666 -16.16 -5.80 -9.15
C ASN A 666 -15.34 -5.58 -10.44
N TYR A 667 -14.40 -6.47 -10.74
CA TYR A 667 -13.60 -6.40 -11.98
C TYR A 667 -14.41 -6.40 -13.28
N GLY A 668 -15.67 -6.79 -13.24
CA GLY A 668 -16.58 -6.75 -14.39
C GLY A 668 -17.38 -5.46 -14.52
N GLY A 669 -17.15 -4.45 -13.67
CA GLY A 669 -17.89 -3.19 -13.65
C GLY A 669 -19.32 -3.33 -13.11
N THR A 670 -19.59 -4.36 -12.29
CA THR A 670 -20.90 -4.63 -11.68
C THR A 670 -20.80 -4.35 -10.18
N MET A 671 -21.80 -3.64 -9.64
CA MET A 671 -21.89 -3.41 -8.19
C MET A 671 -22.18 -4.72 -7.47
N TRP A 672 -21.46 -4.96 -6.39
CA TRP A 672 -21.50 -6.15 -5.56
C TRP A 672 -21.65 -5.78 -4.09
N ASP A 673 -22.52 -6.49 -3.37
CA ASP A 673 -22.73 -6.27 -1.94
C ASP A 673 -21.68 -7.03 -1.13
N VAL A 674 -21.01 -6.33 -0.22
CA VAL A 674 -20.12 -6.90 0.81
C VAL A 674 -20.91 -6.97 2.11
N ASP A 675 -21.17 -8.18 2.57
CA ASP A 675 -21.99 -8.44 3.75
C ASP A 675 -21.39 -7.85 5.03
N SER A 676 -22.26 -7.45 5.96
CA SER A 676 -21.85 -7.10 7.33
C SER A 676 -21.34 -8.31 8.09
N VAL A 677 -20.42 -8.08 9.03
CA VAL A 677 -19.88 -9.13 9.88
C VAL A 677 -19.94 -8.76 11.37
N MET A 678 -20.14 -9.76 12.21
CA MET A 678 -20.13 -9.62 13.68
C MET A 678 -19.21 -10.69 14.27
N TYR A 679 -18.18 -10.23 14.98
CA TYR A 679 -17.28 -11.09 15.73
C TYR A 679 -17.61 -11.06 17.20
N HIS A 680 -17.43 -12.19 17.87
CA HIS A 680 -17.69 -12.37 19.29
C HIS A 680 -16.42 -12.85 19.97
N ASP A 681 -16.04 -12.16 21.04
CA ASP A 681 -14.83 -12.46 21.80
C ASP A 681 -15.20 -12.75 23.26
N ILE A 682 -14.49 -13.67 23.91
CA ILE A 682 -14.66 -13.94 25.33
C ILE A 682 -13.31 -13.96 26.04
N ARG A 683 -13.28 -13.39 27.24
CA ARG A 683 -12.09 -13.36 28.08
C ARG A 683 -12.47 -13.65 29.53
N ALA A 684 -11.71 -14.50 30.20
CA ALA A 684 -11.82 -14.78 31.65
C ALA A 684 -10.47 -14.56 32.33
N SER A 685 -10.46 -13.78 33.40
CA SER A 685 -9.25 -13.47 34.18
C SER A 685 -9.42 -13.91 35.64
N PHE A 686 -8.32 -14.37 36.23
CA PHE A 686 -8.21 -14.82 37.60
C PHE A 686 -7.04 -14.11 38.28
N ASP A 687 -7.31 -13.29 39.26
CA ASP A 687 -6.30 -12.48 39.97
C ASP A 687 -5.97 -13.09 41.33
N PHE A 688 -4.82 -13.71 41.43
CA PHE A 688 -4.36 -14.42 42.66
C PHE A 688 -3.33 -13.63 43.46
N ASP A 689 -3.06 -12.37 43.14
CA ASP A 689 -2.02 -11.52 43.74
C ASP A 689 -0.81 -12.34 44.30
N PRO A 690 0.36 -12.28 43.67
CA PRO A 690 0.81 -11.35 42.61
C PRO A 690 0.60 -11.86 41.17
N LEU A 691 -0.11 -12.96 40.97
CA LEU A 691 -0.31 -13.62 39.66
C LEU A 691 -1.70 -13.36 39.12
N THR A 692 -1.81 -12.82 37.90
CA THR A 692 -3.05 -12.78 37.12
C THR A 692 -2.95 -13.77 35.95
N LEU A 693 -3.95 -14.63 35.82
CA LEU A 693 -4.11 -15.60 34.75
C LEU A 693 -5.29 -15.19 33.87
N THR A 694 -5.08 -15.03 32.57
CA THR A 694 -6.13 -14.66 31.62
C THR A 694 -6.20 -15.67 30.48
N PHE A 695 -7.40 -16.18 30.24
CA PHE A 695 -7.76 -17.01 29.07
C PHE A 695 -8.67 -16.18 28.15
N GLY A 696 -8.45 -16.23 26.87
CA GLY A 696 -9.33 -15.57 25.91
C GLY A 696 -9.47 -16.34 24.60
N VAL A 697 -10.59 -16.12 23.96
CA VAL A 697 -10.86 -16.58 22.59
C VAL A 697 -11.44 -15.41 21.81
N ASN A 698 -10.70 -14.95 20.80
CA ASN A 698 -11.20 -14.00 19.83
C ASN A 698 -11.91 -14.76 18.71
N ASN A 699 -12.92 -14.16 18.12
CA ASN A 699 -13.77 -14.78 17.10
C ASN A 699 -14.29 -16.16 17.56
N LEU A 700 -15.01 -16.17 18.66
CA LEU A 700 -15.47 -17.37 19.38
C LEU A 700 -16.23 -18.36 18.47
N PHE A 701 -16.99 -17.85 17.52
CA PHE A 701 -17.84 -18.65 16.62
C PHE A 701 -17.16 -18.98 15.30
N ASN A 702 -15.88 -18.62 15.12
CA ASN A 702 -15.14 -18.81 13.88
C ASN A 702 -15.85 -18.19 12.67
N THR A 703 -16.39 -16.98 12.85
CA THR A 703 -17.05 -16.24 11.77
C THR A 703 -16.04 -15.94 10.67
N GLU A 704 -16.34 -16.34 9.45
CA GLU A 704 -15.50 -16.07 8.28
C GLU A 704 -15.70 -14.62 7.81
N PRO A 705 -14.65 -13.99 7.23
CA PRO A 705 -14.78 -12.69 6.62
C PRO A 705 -15.65 -12.74 5.36
N PRO A 706 -16.33 -11.64 4.97
CA PRO A 706 -17.04 -11.58 3.71
C PRO A 706 -16.09 -11.65 2.51
N PHE A 707 -16.60 -12.17 1.40
CA PHE A 707 -15.89 -12.18 0.13
C PHE A 707 -15.84 -10.76 -0.45
N VAL A 708 -14.65 -10.34 -0.92
CA VAL A 708 -14.37 -9.08 -1.62
C VAL A 708 -13.68 -9.43 -2.93
N ASP A 709 -14.32 -9.14 -4.07
CA ASP A 709 -13.83 -9.54 -5.40
C ASP A 709 -12.55 -8.82 -5.79
N THR A 710 -12.47 -7.52 -5.48
CA THR A 710 -11.33 -6.65 -5.82
C THR A 710 -10.16 -6.77 -4.84
N ALA A 711 -10.34 -7.41 -3.69
CA ALA A 711 -9.28 -7.56 -2.70
C ALA A 711 -8.20 -8.53 -3.17
N PHE A 712 -7.09 -7.95 -3.59
CA PHE A 712 -5.93 -8.67 -4.08
C PHE A 712 -5.29 -9.52 -2.95
N ASN A 713 -4.89 -10.76 -3.25
CA ASN A 713 -4.22 -11.70 -2.34
C ASN A 713 -5.08 -12.38 -1.25
N GLY A 714 -6.38 -12.15 -1.15
CA GLY A 714 -7.14 -12.79 -0.08
C GLY A 714 -8.61 -12.97 -0.36
N ASN A 715 -9.14 -12.31 -1.37
CA ASN A 715 -10.56 -12.23 -1.67
C ASN A 715 -11.37 -11.75 -0.44
N THR A 716 -10.73 -10.96 0.39
CA THR A 716 -11.33 -10.24 1.53
C THR A 716 -10.40 -9.11 1.96
N SER A 717 -10.94 -8.06 2.58
CA SER A 717 -10.12 -6.96 3.12
C SER A 717 -9.44 -7.39 4.42
N ILE A 718 -8.19 -7.88 4.30
CA ILE A 718 -7.41 -8.41 5.44
C ILE A 718 -7.09 -7.37 6.52
N GLU A 719 -7.19 -6.10 6.18
CA GLU A 719 -6.95 -4.96 7.08
C GLU A 719 -8.18 -4.67 7.96
N ASN A 720 -9.36 -5.06 7.51
CA ASN A 720 -10.62 -4.76 8.16
C ASN A 720 -11.27 -5.97 8.83
N TYR A 721 -11.05 -7.16 8.32
CA TYR A 721 -11.70 -8.38 8.77
C TYR A 721 -10.74 -9.35 9.48
N ASP A 722 -11.28 -10.19 10.34
CA ASP A 722 -10.54 -11.19 11.10
C ASP A 722 -10.33 -12.46 10.25
N VAL A 723 -9.18 -12.54 9.59
CA VAL A 723 -8.83 -13.64 8.68
C VAL A 723 -8.21 -14.85 9.38
N MET A 724 -7.87 -14.74 10.68
CA MET A 724 -7.24 -15.83 11.43
C MET A 724 -8.24 -16.86 11.95
N GLY A 725 -9.56 -16.55 11.89
CA GLY A 725 -10.59 -17.37 12.51
C GLY A 725 -10.54 -17.32 14.03
N SER A 726 -11.01 -18.38 14.70
CA SER A 726 -10.97 -18.47 16.16
C SER A 726 -9.53 -18.51 16.68
N PHE A 727 -9.17 -17.55 17.54
CA PHE A 727 -7.84 -17.43 18.12
C PHE A 727 -7.87 -17.50 19.65
N GLY A 728 -7.41 -18.63 20.20
CA GLY A 728 -7.29 -18.84 21.64
C GLY A 728 -5.94 -18.40 22.19
N TYR A 729 -5.92 -17.76 23.36
CA TYR A 729 -4.69 -17.35 24.02
C TYR A 729 -4.73 -17.54 25.54
N LEU A 730 -3.55 -17.68 26.14
CA LEU A 730 -3.29 -17.67 27.56
C LEU A 730 -2.27 -16.58 27.89
N ARG A 731 -2.62 -15.71 28.86
CA ARG A 731 -1.70 -14.68 29.39
C ARG A 731 -1.43 -14.92 30.86
N LEU A 732 -0.17 -14.82 31.23
CA LEU A 732 0.31 -14.83 32.62
C LEU A 732 0.88 -13.44 32.90
N THR A 733 0.39 -12.77 33.94
CA THR A 733 0.92 -11.49 34.41
C THR A 733 1.36 -11.66 35.86
N LEU A 734 2.63 -11.40 36.14
CA LEU A 734 3.21 -11.46 37.47
C LEU A 734 3.63 -10.04 37.87
N ARG A 735 3.19 -9.62 39.06
CA ARG A 735 3.55 -8.32 39.65
C ARG A 735 4.55 -8.56 40.78
N PHE A 736 5.64 -7.76 40.84
CA PHE A 736 6.72 -7.90 41.84
C PHE A 736 6.77 -6.68 42.78
#